data_9a419a9d81dded87bb21a0ce3fd15273
#
_entry.id   9a419a9d81dded87bb21a0ce3fd15273
#
_cell.length_a   1.000
_cell.length_b   1.000
_cell.length_c   1.000
_cell.angle_alpha   90.00
_cell.angle_beta   90.00
_cell.angle_gamma   90.00
#
_symmetry.space_group_name_H-M   'P 1'
#
loop_
_entity.id
_entity.type
_entity.pdbx_description
1 polymer ?
#
loop_
_entity_poly.entity_id
_entity_poly.type
_entity_poly.pdbx_seq_one_letter_code
_entity_poly.pdbx_strand_id
1 'polypeptide(L)'
;MAKPYSVVARTSVIALALGVVGLFVAWREGRLPSASAHHSAEELEAFRGGGSTALAFGQNTYFMASGNCQGCHGPDELNNFSMVDEDGNDVNVGDDWRSTMMANSARDPFWRAKVSHEVSVNPGHQVALEDKCTSCHAPMGRFDKFYTGGGPYTMEELVHDTVALDGVSCLSCHMQREEGIGTEFSGNLHFDTINVLYGPYGNVFGSPMTSFVGYEPLFGAHITKAELCAGCHTLITETADLEGNLTGDEFVEQATYHEWVNSIYDTDANPEGGVTCQGCHVPRIDDAVVISANYLFLQGRSPFGLHHFAGANTFMLNLLKNNIQELGLTATETQFDSTIARTDRMLQNNTLLMETQVTGRDQDTAYIAVKLSNLAGHKFPSGYPARRAFVEVVVTNATDDTLFRSGGWDPTYEVIGHDESWEPHHDVIRSEDQAQIYEMVMGDVNGDKTTVLERAKFSLKDNRLTPVGFSTSHPSYDTTLVANVPDTDIDFNRDEMGIEGSGSDVVRYHVPMSGYLGLIRIRAKVWYQSAPPRYMQEMFTFNTEDIDAFRTMYEAADGSPTLVKEQEITDLSVQVDDLSELGLRIFPNPVHDGQLRMEGIDPRITSIEVYTLNGQRVGGLVPSGQHRWQLKLPSTAATYVVVVRTADKQFVERVVAY
;
A
#
# COMPACT_ATOMS: atom_id res chain seq x y z
N MET A 1 -5.86 -40.81 -44.59
CA MET A 1 -6.63 -39.56 -44.72
C MET A 1 -6.51 -38.84 -43.40
N ALA A 2 -5.58 -37.90 -43.33
CA ALA A 2 -5.33 -37.08 -42.11
C ALA A 2 -6.14 -35.80 -42.23
N LYS A 3 -6.93 -35.46 -41.20
CA LYS A 3 -7.66 -34.20 -41.12
C LYS A 3 -6.70 -33.10 -40.62
N PRO A 4 -6.74 -31.89 -41.14
CA PRO A 4 -5.93 -30.77 -40.67
C PRO A 4 -6.50 -30.22 -39.37
N TYR A 5 -5.70 -30.20 -38.30
CA TYR A 5 -5.99 -29.42 -37.08
C TYR A 5 -5.80 -27.94 -37.37
N SER A 6 -6.75 -27.13 -36.93
CA SER A 6 -6.85 -25.70 -37.24
C SER A 6 -5.68 -24.89 -36.64
N VAL A 7 -5.08 -24.08 -37.50
CA VAL A 7 -4.01 -23.11 -37.18
C VAL A 7 -4.47 -22.00 -36.21
N VAL A 8 -5.77 -21.86 -36.01
CA VAL A 8 -6.38 -20.75 -35.20
C VAL A 8 -6.10 -20.88 -33.70
N ALA A 9 -6.01 -22.10 -33.17
CA ALA A 9 -5.76 -22.29 -31.73
C ALA A 9 -4.31 -21.99 -31.30
N ARG A 10 -3.34 -22.10 -32.25
CA ARG A 10 -1.93 -21.78 -31.94
C ARG A 10 -1.60 -20.29 -31.98
N THR A 11 -2.32 -19.51 -32.76
CA THR A 11 -2.12 -18.06 -32.84
C THR A 11 -2.69 -17.31 -31.62
N SER A 12 -3.76 -17.81 -31.01
CA SER A 12 -4.33 -17.19 -29.81
C SER A 12 -3.46 -17.39 -28.56
N VAL A 13 -2.87 -18.56 -28.39
CA VAL A 13 -1.94 -18.85 -27.26
C VAL A 13 -0.63 -18.06 -27.40
N ILE A 14 -0.13 -17.90 -28.64
CA ILE A 14 1.08 -17.09 -28.88
C ILE A 14 0.80 -15.60 -28.67
N ALA A 15 -0.40 -15.10 -29.03
CA ALA A 15 -0.78 -13.72 -28.80
C ALA A 15 -0.97 -13.42 -27.29
N LEU A 16 -1.50 -14.37 -26.51
CA LEU A 16 -1.63 -14.23 -25.06
C LEU A 16 -0.26 -14.29 -24.36
N ALA A 17 0.60 -15.24 -24.78
CA ALA A 17 1.97 -15.33 -24.24
C ALA A 17 2.83 -14.09 -24.61
N LEU A 18 2.66 -13.54 -25.81
CA LEU A 18 3.33 -12.29 -26.21
C LEU A 18 2.72 -11.05 -25.54
N GLY A 19 1.44 -11.07 -25.20
CA GLY A 19 0.80 -10.02 -24.41
C GLY A 19 1.30 -10.01 -22.95
N VAL A 20 1.42 -11.17 -22.33
CA VAL A 20 1.96 -11.33 -20.98
C VAL A 20 3.47 -11.02 -20.95
N VAL A 21 4.24 -11.52 -21.93
CA VAL A 21 5.66 -11.17 -22.08
C VAL A 21 5.83 -9.68 -22.41
N GLY A 22 4.94 -9.08 -23.19
CA GLY A 22 4.93 -7.63 -23.47
C GLY A 22 4.62 -6.80 -22.22
N LEU A 23 3.73 -7.26 -21.34
CA LEU A 23 3.50 -6.65 -20.02
C LEU A 23 4.71 -6.81 -19.09
N PHE A 24 5.32 -7.99 -19.07
CA PHE A 24 6.55 -8.22 -18.27
C PHE A 24 7.78 -7.48 -18.84
N VAL A 25 7.91 -7.33 -20.17
CA VAL A 25 8.99 -6.54 -20.78
C VAL A 25 8.73 -5.04 -20.60
N ALA A 26 7.48 -4.59 -20.70
CA ALA A 26 7.12 -3.21 -20.34
C ALA A 26 7.32 -2.93 -18.84
N TRP A 27 7.18 -3.93 -17.97
CA TRP A 27 7.49 -3.84 -16.55
C TRP A 27 9.01 -3.84 -16.27
N ARG A 28 9.79 -4.54 -17.10
CA ARG A 28 11.27 -4.53 -17.04
C ARG A 28 11.86 -3.23 -17.60
N GLU A 29 11.14 -2.56 -18.53
CA GLU A 29 11.46 -1.23 -19.04
C GLU A 29 10.63 -0.12 -18.36
N GLY A 30 9.76 -0.45 -17.44
CA GLY A 30 9.18 0.47 -16.49
C GLY A 30 10.32 1.04 -15.65
N ARG A 31 11.03 1.99 -16.23
CA ARG A 31 11.85 2.93 -15.52
C ARG A 31 10.96 3.43 -14.39
N LEU A 32 11.28 3.06 -13.15
CA LEU A 32 10.88 3.89 -12.02
C LEU A 32 11.06 5.32 -12.52
N PRO A 33 10.07 6.19 -12.39
CA PRO A 33 10.16 7.51 -12.97
C PRO A 33 11.47 8.16 -12.51
N SER A 34 12.46 8.17 -13.37
CA SER A 34 13.84 8.60 -13.06
C SER A 34 13.88 10.04 -12.55
N ALA A 35 12.95 10.87 -13.03
CA ALA A 35 12.83 12.26 -12.61
C ALA A 35 12.28 12.45 -11.18
N SER A 36 11.70 11.41 -10.55
CA SER A 36 11.10 11.52 -9.21
C SER A 36 11.93 10.86 -8.11
N ALA A 37 13.04 10.24 -8.45
CA ALA A 37 13.94 9.61 -7.48
C ALA A 37 14.92 10.61 -6.86
N HIS A 38 15.10 11.77 -7.46
CA HIS A 38 16.06 12.79 -7.04
C HIS A 38 15.36 13.92 -6.27
N HIS A 39 16.16 14.67 -5.52
CA HIS A 39 15.69 15.89 -4.87
C HIS A 39 15.31 16.94 -5.91
N SER A 40 14.27 17.76 -5.64
CA SER A 40 13.96 18.93 -6.45
C SER A 40 15.07 20.00 -6.28
N ALA A 41 15.11 20.98 -7.20
CA ALA A 41 16.07 22.10 -7.09
C ALA A 41 15.86 22.91 -5.80
N GLU A 42 14.60 23.04 -5.35
CA GLU A 42 14.26 23.70 -4.10
C GLU A 42 14.69 22.89 -2.88
N GLU A 43 14.55 21.57 -2.92
CA GLU A 43 15.07 20.68 -1.87
C GLU A 43 16.60 20.80 -1.76
N LEU A 44 17.32 20.77 -2.89
CA LEU A 44 18.76 20.94 -2.91
C LEU A 44 19.21 22.31 -2.36
N GLU A 45 18.49 23.37 -2.67
CA GLU A 45 18.75 24.69 -2.14
C GLU A 45 18.49 24.74 -0.63
N ALA A 46 17.44 24.11 -0.14
CA ALA A 46 17.13 23.99 1.28
C ALA A 46 18.20 23.18 2.04
N PHE A 47 18.70 22.09 1.47
CA PHE A 47 19.81 21.32 2.05
C PHE A 47 21.10 22.13 2.11
N ARG A 48 21.40 22.93 1.08
CA ARG A 48 22.60 23.77 1.02
C ARG A 48 22.51 25.05 1.89
N GLY A 49 21.31 25.55 2.12
CA GLY A 49 21.05 26.82 2.83
C GLY A 49 20.54 26.71 4.26
N GLY A 50 20.10 25.53 4.66
CA GLY A 50 19.45 25.31 5.95
C GLY A 50 20.38 24.67 6.96
N GLY A 51 20.50 25.26 8.14
CA GLY A 51 21.12 24.60 9.27
C GLY A 51 20.33 23.37 9.69
N SER A 52 20.56 22.23 8.99
CA SER A 52 20.10 20.94 9.49
C SER A 52 20.71 20.69 10.85
N THR A 53 19.94 20.25 11.83
CA THR A 53 20.49 19.73 13.07
C THR A 53 21.50 18.62 12.71
N ALA A 54 22.69 18.66 13.29
CA ALA A 54 23.70 17.62 13.03
C ALA A 54 23.12 16.27 13.38
N LEU A 55 23.40 15.25 12.56
CA LEU A 55 23.10 13.86 12.91
C LEU A 55 23.76 13.48 14.23
N ALA A 56 23.22 12.48 14.92
CA ALA A 56 23.75 12.01 16.18
C ALA A 56 25.23 11.64 16.04
N PHE A 57 26.07 12.15 16.92
CA PHE A 57 27.49 11.86 17.00
C PHE A 57 27.78 11.02 18.23
N GLY A 58 28.71 10.09 18.14
CA GLY A 58 29.14 9.27 19.26
C GLY A 58 29.30 7.80 18.88
N GLN A 59 29.77 7.04 19.84
CA GLN A 59 29.91 5.59 19.71
C GLN A 59 29.69 4.96 21.09
N ASN A 60 29.21 3.74 21.10
CA ASN A 60 29.27 2.82 22.23
C ASN A 60 30.42 1.81 22.02
N THR A 61 30.35 0.61 22.55
CA THR A 61 31.46 -0.37 22.43
C THR A 61 31.64 -0.86 20.99
N TYR A 62 30.54 -1.16 20.31
CA TYR A 62 30.55 -1.80 18.98
C TYR A 62 29.95 -0.96 17.87
N PHE A 63 29.11 0.02 18.18
CA PHE A 63 28.37 0.79 17.17
C PHE A 63 28.71 2.28 17.22
N MET A 64 28.48 2.92 16.11
CA MET A 64 28.72 4.34 15.91
C MET A 64 27.48 5.00 15.32
N ALA A 65 27.12 6.16 15.82
CA ALA A 65 25.97 6.92 15.31
C ALA A 65 26.23 7.48 13.91
N SER A 66 25.18 7.72 13.15
CA SER A 66 25.18 8.09 11.72
C SER A 66 25.97 9.37 11.40
N GLY A 67 26.02 10.32 12.30
CA GLY A 67 26.80 11.57 12.13
C GLY A 67 28.28 11.34 11.90
N ASN A 68 28.85 10.24 12.40
CA ASN A 68 30.24 9.87 12.14
C ASN A 68 30.47 9.41 10.68
N CYS A 69 29.42 8.92 10.01
CA CYS A 69 29.46 8.47 8.62
C CYS A 69 29.20 9.63 7.64
N GLN A 70 28.33 10.57 8.03
CA GLN A 70 27.88 11.68 7.20
C GLN A 70 29.03 12.60 6.75
N GLY A 71 30.10 12.71 7.50
CA GLY A 71 31.27 13.51 7.12
C GLY A 71 31.91 13.12 5.78
N CYS A 72 31.71 11.85 5.35
CA CYS A 72 32.20 11.36 4.05
C CYS A 72 31.06 10.91 3.13
N HIS A 73 29.94 10.42 3.69
CA HIS A 73 28.79 9.86 2.95
C HIS A 73 27.58 10.82 2.95
N GLY A 74 27.75 12.04 3.41
CA GLY A 74 26.78 13.13 3.31
C GLY A 74 27.03 14.02 2.10
N PRO A 75 26.40 15.22 2.06
CA PRO A 75 26.56 16.17 0.95
C PRO A 75 28.01 16.64 0.81
N ASP A 76 28.51 16.72 -0.42
CA ASP A 76 29.85 17.30 -0.73
C ASP A 76 29.71 18.78 -1.07
N GLU A 77 29.52 19.61 -0.05
CA GLU A 77 29.32 21.05 -0.19
C GLU A 77 30.51 21.80 -0.83
N LEU A 78 31.69 21.23 -0.72
CA LEU A 78 32.91 21.89 -1.19
C LEU A 78 33.16 21.68 -2.68
N ASN A 79 32.98 20.46 -3.17
CA ASN A 79 33.37 20.09 -4.52
C ASN A 79 32.20 19.69 -5.42
N ASN A 80 31.05 19.37 -4.85
CA ASN A 80 29.91 18.79 -5.56
C ASN A 80 30.34 17.63 -6.48
N PHE A 81 31.18 16.75 -5.95
CA PHE A 81 31.83 15.67 -6.69
C PHE A 81 31.38 14.28 -6.23
N SER A 82 31.11 14.09 -4.93
CA SER A 82 30.63 12.84 -4.36
C SER A 82 29.16 12.95 -3.97
N MET A 83 28.48 11.82 -3.86
CA MET A 83 27.07 11.71 -3.54
C MET A 83 26.16 12.53 -4.47
N VAL A 84 26.59 12.66 -5.73
CA VAL A 84 25.81 13.29 -6.80
C VAL A 84 25.69 12.34 -7.98
N ASP A 85 24.56 12.40 -8.67
CA ASP A 85 24.33 11.66 -9.92
C ASP A 85 25.02 12.34 -11.13
N GLU A 86 24.84 11.79 -12.34
CA GLU A 86 25.43 12.33 -13.56
C GLU A 86 24.87 13.71 -13.95
N ASP A 87 23.67 14.08 -13.48
CA ASP A 87 23.05 15.37 -13.67
C ASP A 87 23.45 16.40 -12.57
N GLY A 88 24.21 15.96 -11.57
CA GLY A 88 24.66 16.80 -10.44
C GLY A 88 23.61 16.95 -9.33
N ASN A 89 22.58 16.11 -9.30
CA ASN A 89 21.64 16.09 -8.18
C ASN A 89 22.26 15.39 -6.98
N ASP A 90 21.95 15.90 -5.80
CA ASP A 90 22.36 15.29 -4.53
C ASP A 90 21.60 13.98 -4.29
N VAL A 91 22.32 12.90 -4.06
CA VAL A 91 21.83 11.56 -3.75
C VAL A 91 22.48 11.01 -2.49
N ASN A 92 22.87 11.89 -1.56
CA ASN A 92 23.56 11.48 -0.36
C ASN A 92 22.66 10.64 0.55
N VAL A 93 23.24 9.55 1.02
CA VAL A 93 22.50 8.54 1.79
C VAL A 93 22.06 9.03 3.18
N GLY A 94 22.78 10.00 3.76
CA GLY A 94 22.46 10.53 5.09
C GLY A 94 21.17 11.35 5.09
N ASP A 95 21.00 12.23 4.12
CA ASP A 95 19.81 13.08 4.02
C ASP A 95 18.59 12.31 3.50
N ASP A 96 18.79 11.35 2.60
CA ASP A 96 17.72 10.45 2.15
C ASP A 96 17.16 9.60 3.30
N TRP A 97 18.02 9.10 4.19
CA TRP A 97 17.65 8.21 5.28
C TRP A 97 17.06 8.95 6.48
N ARG A 98 17.59 10.12 6.90
CA ARG A 98 17.34 10.74 8.21
C ARG A 98 15.87 11.11 8.49
N SER A 99 15.05 11.33 7.45
CA SER A 99 13.61 11.61 7.56
C SER A 99 12.71 10.38 7.41
N THR A 100 13.30 9.17 7.29
CA THR A 100 12.52 7.92 7.17
C THR A 100 11.99 7.43 8.50
N MET A 101 10.98 6.56 8.48
CA MET A 101 10.49 5.88 9.67
C MET A 101 11.57 5.02 10.35
N MET A 102 12.50 4.45 9.58
CA MET A 102 13.61 3.65 10.11
C MET A 102 14.59 4.52 10.92
N ALA A 103 14.98 5.68 10.40
CA ALA A 103 15.83 6.63 11.11
C ALA A 103 15.21 7.11 12.43
N ASN A 104 13.90 7.25 12.46
CA ASN A 104 13.17 7.79 13.60
C ASN A 104 12.51 6.70 14.48
N SER A 105 12.82 5.41 14.24
CA SER A 105 12.14 4.28 14.89
C SER A 105 12.23 4.28 16.42
N ALA A 106 13.35 4.70 16.99
CA ALA A 106 13.55 4.80 18.43
C ALA A 106 12.88 6.04 19.07
N ARG A 107 12.50 7.01 18.25
CA ARG A 107 11.84 8.27 18.65
C ARG A 107 10.37 8.34 18.26
N ASP A 108 9.88 7.34 17.53
CA ASP A 108 8.48 7.24 17.08
C ASP A 108 7.53 7.24 18.27
N PRO A 109 6.69 8.27 18.46
CA PRO A 109 5.83 8.39 19.63
C PRO A 109 4.73 7.33 19.64
N PHE A 110 4.28 6.82 18.49
CA PHE A 110 3.32 5.73 18.43
C PHE A 110 3.94 4.42 18.94
N TRP A 111 5.16 4.08 18.48
CA TRP A 111 5.86 2.90 18.98
C TRP A 111 6.11 2.98 20.50
N ARG A 112 6.58 4.12 21.02
CA ARG A 112 6.79 4.31 22.47
C ARG A 112 5.50 4.15 23.27
N ALA A 113 4.43 4.79 22.81
CA ALA A 113 3.12 4.65 23.43
C ALA A 113 2.64 3.20 23.41
N LYS A 114 2.91 2.48 22.31
CA LYS A 114 2.53 1.07 22.18
C LYS A 114 3.34 0.17 23.13
N VAL A 115 4.64 0.36 23.26
CA VAL A 115 5.46 -0.35 24.27
C VAL A 115 4.93 -0.09 25.67
N SER A 116 4.63 1.17 26.01
CA SER A 116 4.05 1.55 27.28
C SER A 116 2.67 0.92 27.53
N HIS A 117 1.85 0.78 26.47
CA HIS A 117 0.56 0.10 26.54
C HIS A 117 0.74 -1.40 26.83
N GLU A 118 1.59 -2.10 26.10
CA GLU A 118 1.89 -3.53 26.31
C GLU A 118 2.35 -3.80 27.74
N VAL A 119 3.29 -2.99 28.24
CA VAL A 119 3.79 -3.06 29.63
C VAL A 119 2.70 -2.76 30.65
N SER A 120 1.80 -1.80 30.36
CA SER A 120 0.68 -1.47 31.26
C SER A 120 -0.33 -2.62 31.37
N VAL A 121 -0.51 -3.37 30.30
CA VAL A 121 -1.40 -4.55 30.27
C VAL A 121 -0.77 -5.77 30.91
N ASN A 122 0.51 -6.03 30.65
CA ASN A 122 1.27 -7.18 31.17
C ASN A 122 2.53 -6.73 31.94
N PRO A 123 2.39 -6.07 33.11
CA PRO A 123 3.54 -5.46 33.79
C PRO A 123 4.57 -6.47 34.27
N GLY A 124 4.21 -7.74 34.43
CA GLY A 124 5.13 -8.82 34.74
C GLY A 124 6.14 -9.13 33.62
N HIS A 125 5.84 -8.70 32.38
CA HIS A 125 6.68 -8.95 31.22
C HIS A 125 7.47 -7.72 30.76
N GLN A 126 7.41 -6.60 31.47
CA GLN A 126 8.03 -5.33 31.10
C GLN A 126 9.45 -5.49 30.55
N VAL A 127 10.33 -6.17 31.27
CA VAL A 127 11.75 -6.30 30.88
C VAL A 127 11.89 -7.07 29.53
N ALA A 128 11.09 -8.11 29.33
CA ALA A 128 11.12 -8.91 28.11
C ALA A 128 10.54 -8.15 26.93
N LEU A 129 9.43 -7.42 27.14
CA LEU A 129 8.78 -6.59 26.12
C LEU A 129 9.68 -5.44 25.65
N GLU A 130 10.29 -4.71 26.60
CA GLU A 130 11.19 -3.59 26.26
C GLU A 130 12.43 -4.08 25.49
N ASP A 131 13.08 -5.17 25.95
CA ASP A 131 14.22 -5.77 25.24
C ASP A 131 13.86 -6.26 23.84
N LYS A 132 12.68 -6.88 23.70
CA LYS A 132 12.17 -7.34 22.40
C LYS A 132 11.90 -6.19 21.45
N CYS A 133 11.15 -5.19 21.86
CA CYS A 133 10.82 -4.03 21.05
C CYS A 133 12.05 -3.26 20.58
N THR A 134 13.02 -3.05 21.50
CA THR A 134 14.25 -2.33 21.20
C THR A 134 15.20 -3.09 20.27
N SER A 135 15.08 -4.42 20.15
CA SER A 135 15.91 -5.21 19.22
C SER A 135 15.75 -4.79 17.75
N CYS A 136 14.56 -4.29 17.36
CA CYS A 136 14.28 -3.79 16.01
C CYS A 136 14.28 -2.26 15.94
N HIS A 137 13.79 -1.56 16.97
CA HIS A 137 13.61 -0.10 16.94
C HIS A 137 14.82 0.70 17.43
N ALA A 138 15.68 0.09 18.23
CA ALA A 138 16.91 0.69 18.76
C ALA A 138 18.08 -0.33 18.79
N PRO A 139 18.36 -1.03 17.65
CA PRO A 139 19.24 -2.21 17.64
C PRO A 139 20.65 -1.91 18.12
N MET A 140 21.20 -0.73 17.84
CA MET A 140 22.58 -0.41 18.17
C MET A 140 22.82 -0.30 19.68
N GLY A 141 21.86 0.20 20.47
CA GLY A 141 21.95 0.22 21.93
C GLY A 141 21.70 -1.16 22.51
N ARG A 142 20.62 -1.81 22.07
CA ARG A 142 20.25 -3.13 22.57
C ARG A 142 21.34 -4.17 22.33
N PHE A 143 21.94 -4.22 21.12
CA PHE A 143 22.96 -5.22 20.81
C PHE A 143 24.33 -4.88 21.40
N ASP A 144 24.68 -3.60 21.58
CA ASP A 144 25.88 -3.23 22.34
C ASP A 144 25.81 -3.77 23.77
N LYS A 145 24.67 -3.55 24.44
CA LYS A 145 24.44 -4.07 25.79
C LYS A 145 24.49 -5.60 25.82
N PHE A 146 23.86 -6.28 24.84
CA PHE A 146 23.89 -7.72 24.74
C PHE A 146 25.30 -8.28 24.61
N TYR A 147 26.11 -7.76 23.68
CA TYR A 147 27.48 -8.22 23.45
C TYR A 147 28.46 -7.87 24.57
N THR A 148 28.20 -6.82 25.35
CA THR A 148 28.97 -6.49 26.56
C THR A 148 28.52 -7.28 27.78
N GLY A 149 27.50 -8.13 27.68
CA GLY A 149 26.98 -8.94 28.79
C GLY A 149 26.13 -8.16 29.79
N GLY A 150 25.55 -7.02 29.36
CA GLY A 150 24.76 -6.12 30.23
C GLY A 150 23.32 -6.57 30.51
N GLY A 151 22.88 -7.68 29.91
CA GLY A 151 21.51 -8.18 30.10
C GLY A 151 20.47 -7.47 29.19
N PRO A 152 19.15 -7.53 29.54
CA PRO A 152 18.09 -6.91 28.76
C PRO A 152 18.23 -5.39 28.66
N TYR A 153 17.78 -4.81 27.53
CA TYR A 153 17.79 -3.37 27.27
C TYR A 153 16.43 -2.75 27.57
N THR A 154 16.39 -1.62 28.26
CA THR A 154 15.15 -1.00 28.75
C THR A 154 14.83 0.33 28.08
N MET A 155 13.56 0.74 28.12
CA MET A 155 13.13 2.06 27.64
C MET A 155 13.74 3.20 28.46
N GLU A 156 14.03 3.00 29.76
CA GLU A 156 14.74 3.97 30.60
C GLU A 156 16.17 4.21 30.08
N GLU A 157 16.87 3.16 29.67
CA GLU A 157 18.21 3.28 29.09
C GLU A 157 18.18 3.97 27.73
N LEU A 158 17.17 3.64 26.88
CA LEU A 158 17.01 4.19 25.56
C LEU A 158 16.97 5.72 25.55
N VAL A 159 16.23 6.34 26.46
CA VAL A 159 16.07 7.81 26.48
C VAL A 159 17.36 8.57 26.76
N HIS A 160 18.40 7.88 27.25
CA HIS A 160 19.72 8.44 27.55
C HIS A 160 20.82 7.95 26.58
N ASP A 161 20.52 7.04 25.67
CA ASP A 161 21.49 6.45 24.74
C ASP A 161 21.39 7.12 23.36
N THR A 162 22.31 8.05 23.09
CA THR A 162 22.32 8.80 21.82
C THR A 162 22.60 7.92 20.60
N VAL A 163 23.32 6.79 20.74
CA VAL A 163 23.56 5.84 19.64
C VAL A 163 22.29 5.01 19.37
N ALA A 164 21.61 4.57 20.41
CA ALA A 164 20.33 3.87 20.28
C ALA A 164 19.21 4.75 19.70
N LEU A 165 19.16 6.03 20.15
CA LEU A 165 18.19 7.02 19.66
C LEU A 165 18.38 7.41 18.18
N ASP A 166 19.46 6.99 17.54
CA ASP A 166 19.69 7.11 16.09
C ASP A 166 18.86 6.08 15.29
N GLY A 167 18.09 5.23 15.96
CA GLY A 167 17.15 4.28 15.38
C GLY A 167 17.82 3.16 14.59
N VAL A 168 17.19 2.76 13.49
CA VAL A 168 17.76 1.80 12.53
C VAL A 168 18.66 2.58 11.56
N SER A 169 19.92 2.82 11.97
CA SER A 169 20.86 3.62 11.20
C SER A 169 21.85 2.76 10.39
N CYS A 170 22.87 3.39 9.85
CA CYS A 170 23.85 2.78 8.93
C CYS A 170 24.37 1.41 9.43
N LEU A 171 24.81 1.35 10.68
CA LEU A 171 25.42 0.15 11.23
C LEU A 171 24.42 -0.95 11.53
N SER A 172 23.17 -0.61 11.72
CA SER A 172 22.10 -1.60 11.90
C SER A 172 21.93 -2.55 10.72
N CYS A 173 22.32 -2.11 9.50
CA CYS A 173 22.34 -2.96 8.31
C CYS A 173 23.76 -3.37 7.95
N HIS A 174 24.69 -2.40 7.88
CA HIS A 174 26.04 -2.61 7.35
C HIS A 174 26.98 -3.41 8.27
N MET A 175 26.61 -3.65 9.53
CA MET A 175 27.33 -4.57 10.42
C MET A 175 26.69 -5.95 10.57
N GLN A 176 25.52 -6.18 10.00
CA GLN A 176 24.89 -7.52 10.05
C GLN A 176 25.75 -8.52 9.29
N ARG A 177 25.96 -9.68 9.91
CA ARG A 177 26.63 -10.83 9.29
C ARG A 177 25.66 -11.57 8.40
N GLU A 178 26.17 -12.34 7.43
CA GLU A 178 25.34 -13.23 6.61
C GLU A 178 24.73 -14.41 7.40
N GLU A 179 25.30 -14.72 8.58
CA GLU A 179 24.78 -15.77 9.46
C GLU A 179 23.41 -15.40 10.04
N GLY A 180 22.45 -16.30 9.91
CA GLY A 180 21.11 -16.15 10.48
C GLY A 180 20.12 -15.32 9.63
N ILE A 181 20.58 -14.51 8.65
CA ILE A 181 19.65 -13.74 7.81
C ILE A 181 18.72 -14.68 7.04
N GLY A 182 17.42 -14.33 6.96
CA GLY A 182 16.40 -15.13 6.30
C GLY A 182 16.00 -16.43 7.02
N THR A 183 16.64 -16.75 8.14
CA THR A 183 16.34 -17.96 8.94
C THR A 183 16.08 -17.65 10.41
N GLU A 184 16.57 -16.55 10.91
CA GLU A 184 16.31 -16.04 12.26
C GLU A 184 15.49 -14.75 12.17
N PHE A 185 14.47 -14.63 12.99
CA PHE A 185 13.43 -13.61 12.92
C PHE A 185 13.21 -12.96 14.28
N SER A 186 12.23 -12.08 14.37
CA SER A 186 11.77 -11.51 15.63
C SER A 186 12.86 -10.76 16.40
N GLY A 187 13.69 -9.99 15.68
CA GLY A 187 14.74 -9.20 16.27
C GLY A 187 16.01 -9.99 16.67
N ASN A 188 16.13 -11.25 16.27
CA ASN A 188 17.37 -12.03 16.46
C ASN A 188 18.38 -11.65 15.36
N LEU A 189 19.12 -10.57 15.58
CA LEU A 189 20.09 -10.05 14.62
C LEU A 189 21.52 -10.40 15.07
N HIS A 190 22.39 -10.66 14.09
CA HIS A 190 23.80 -10.96 14.33
C HIS A 190 24.68 -9.88 13.74
N PHE A 191 25.48 -9.23 14.58
CA PHE A 191 26.41 -8.18 14.17
C PHE A 191 27.85 -8.64 14.36
N ASP A 192 28.75 -8.12 13.50
CA ASP A 192 30.16 -8.30 13.72
C ASP A 192 30.68 -7.42 14.86
N THR A 193 31.52 -8.02 15.72
CA THR A 193 32.15 -7.30 16.83
C THR A 193 33.64 -6.97 16.55
N ILE A 194 34.08 -7.11 15.30
CA ILE A 194 35.47 -6.90 14.87
C ILE A 194 35.67 -5.65 14.00
N ASN A 195 34.75 -4.69 14.09
CA ASN A 195 34.81 -3.41 13.39
C ASN A 195 34.92 -3.54 11.86
N VAL A 196 34.05 -4.33 11.25
CA VAL A 196 33.88 -4.44 9.80
C VAL A 196 32.53 -3.88 9.38
N LEU A 197 32.46 -3.33 8.16
CA LEU A 197 31.23 -2.89 7.53
C LEU A 197 31.08 -3.53 6.16
N TYR A 198 29.91 -4.08 5.90
CA TYR A 198 29.59 -4.73 4.64
C TYR A 198 28.92 -3.76 3.66
N GLY A 199 29.37 -3.78 2.41
CA GLY A 199 28.77 -3.00 1.33
C GLY A 199 28.67 -3.80 0.05
N PRO A 200 27.90 -3.30 -0.95
CA PRO A 200 27.67 -4.01 -2.19
C PRO A 200 28.82 -3.95 -3.19
N TYR A 201 29.86 -3.16 -2.90
CA TYR A 201 30.96 -2.94 -3.83
C TYR A 201 32.26 -3.60 -3.39
N GLY A 202 32.91 -4.32 -4.31
CA GLY A 202 34.26 -4.82 -4.11
C GLY A 202 35.32 -3.76 -4.41
N ASN A 203 36.54 -3.99 -3.94
CA ASN A 203 37.73 -3.15 -4.22
C ASN A 203 37.52 -1.67 -3.88
N VAL A 204 36.99 -1.39 -2.71
CA VAL A 204 36.80 -0.04 -2.18
C VAL A 204 38.11 0.49 -1.59
N PHE A 205 38.32 1.82 -1.61
CA PHE A 205 39.44 2.50 -0.96
C PHE A 205 39.14 2.63 0.55
N GLY A 206 39.41 1.57 1.32
CA GLY A 206 39.00 1.45 2.73
C GLY A 206 39.90 2.20 3.74
N SER A 207 41.11 2.63 3.37
CA SER A 207 42.03 3.28 4.32
C SER A 207 41.48 4.46 5.11
N PRO A 208 40.65 5.37 4.51
CA PRO A 208 40.03 6.45 5.29
C PRO A 208 39.06 5.94 6.36
N MET A 209 38.20 4.97 6.03
CA MET A 209 37.27 4.40 6.98
C MET A 209 37.99 3.75 8.17
N THR A 210 39.03 2.95 7.87
CA THR A 210 39.85 2.31 8.92
C THR A 210 40.57 3.35 9.80
N SER A 211 41.07 4.44 9.19
CA SER A 211 41.86 5.45 9.91
C SER A 211 41.03 6.45 10.70
N PHE A 212 39.84 6.86 10.19
CA PHE A 212 39.04 7.93 10.78
C PHE A 212 37.89 7.40 11.67
N VAL A 213 37.25 6.31 11.24
CA VAL A 213 36.12 5.74 11.97
C VAL A 213 36.40 4.36 12.55
N GLY A 214 37.53 3.75 12.24
CA GLY A 214 37.98 2.49 12.84
C GLY A 214 37.34 1.23 12.26
N TYR A 215 36.59 1.32 11.14
CA TYR A 215 35.94 0.17 10.51
C TYR A 215 36.60 -0.17 9.17
N GLU A 216 36.75 -1.47 8.92
CA GLU A 216 37.21 -1.99 7.62
C GLU A 216 36.01 -2.26 6.71
N PRO A 217 35.90 -1.60 5.54
CA PRO A 217 34.83 -1.89 4.59
C PRO A 217 35.14 -3.16 3.80
N LEU A 218 34.20 -4.09 3.83
CA LEU A 218 34.25 -5.37 3.12
C LEU A 218 33.10 -5.50 2.11
N PHE A 219 33.32 -6.28 1.05
CA PHE A 219 32.24 -6.71 0.19
C PHE A 219 31.37 -7.73 0.91
N GLY A 220 30.04 -7.49 0.94
CA GLY A 220 29.04 -8.41 1.48
C GLY A 220 27.89 -8.55 0.50
N ALA A 221 27.76 -9.71 -0.17
CA ALA A 221 26.67 -9.96 -1.10
C ALA A 221 25.30 -9.92 -0.43
N HIS A 222 25.23 -10.24 0.86
CA HIS A 222 23.98 -10.26 1.65
C HIS A 222 23.35 -8.87 1.83
N ILE A 223 24.10 -7.77 1.70
CA ILE A 223 23.57 -6.40 1.83
C ILE A 223 22.48 -6.09 0.78
N THR A 224 22.52 -6.76 -0.36
CA THR A 224 21.51 -6.58 -1.42
C THR A 224 20.48 -7.69 -1.49
N LYS A 225 20.47 -8.61 -0.53
CA LYS A 225 19.49 -9.69 -0.43
C LYS A 225 18.28 -9.30 0.44
N ALA A 226 17.10 -9.80 0.10
CA ALA A 226 15.87 -9.58 0.88
C ALA A 226 15.98 -10.09 2.32
N GLU A 227 16.75 -11.15 2.54
CA GLU A 227 16.99 -11.81 3.82
C GLU A 227 17.60 -10.86 4.87
N LEU A 228 18.31 -9.82 4.45
CA LEU A 228 18.83 -8.78 5.35
C LEU A 228 17.71 -8.10 6.15
N CYS A 229 16.53 -7.97 5.56
CA CYS A 229 15.38 -7.30 6.16
C CYS A 229 14.56 -8.24 7.07
N ALA A 230 14.72 -9.56 6.91
CA ALA A 230 13.87 -10.59 7.49
C ALA A 230 13.83 -10.56 9.02
N GLY A 231 14.98 -10.30 9.66
CA GLY A 231 15.11 -10.33 11.11
C GLY A 231 14.20 -9.35 11.85
N CYS A 232 13.94 -8.17 11.25
CA CYS A 232 13.02 -7.15 11.79
C CYS A 232 11.63 -7.20 11.14
N HIS A 233 11.53 -7.60 9.87
CA HIS A 233 10.27 -7.61 9.11
C HIS A 233 9.56 -8.98 9.11
N THR A 234 9.87 -9.80 10.10
CA THR A 234 9.09 -10.95 10.57
C THR A 234 9.12 -10.92 12.09
N LEU A 235 7.95 -10.85 12.71
CA LEU A 235 7.81 -10.83 14.16
C LEU A 235 6.77 -11.85 14.58
N ILE A 236 7.22 -12.81 15.39
CA ILE A 236 6.41 -13.83 16.03
C ILE A 236 6.55 -13.61 17.54
N THR A 237 5.43 -13.48 18.23
CA THR A 237 5.37 -13.19 19.66
C THR A 237 4.69 -14.32 20.41
N GLU A 238 5.11 -14.59 21.65
CA GLU A 238 4.43 -15.52 22.54
C GLU A 238 3.09 -14.91 22.98
N THR A 239 2.07 -15.75 23.14
CA THR A 239 0.74 -15.34 23.59
C THR A 239 0.63 -15.39 25.11
N ALA A 240 0.18 -14.30 25.71
CA ALA A 240 -0.24 -14.25 27.11
C ALA A 240 -1.78 -14.37 27.24
N ASP A 241 -2.25 -15.03 28.30
CA ASP A 241 -3.66 -15.02 28.67
C ASP A 241 -4.09 -13.67 29.28
N LEU A 242 -5.35 -13.53 29.68
CA LEU A 242 -5.86 -12.28 30.23
C LEU A 242 -5.31 -11.97 31.64
N GLU A 243 -4.76 -12.96 32.32
CA GLU A 243 -4.07 -12.84 33.61
C GLU A 243 -2.57 -12.55 33.45
N GLY A 244 -2.05 -12.53 32.23
CA GLY A 244 -0.65 -12.28 31.91
C GLY A 244 0.25 -13.51 32.06
N ASN A 245 -0.29 -14.73 31.93
CA ASN A 245 0.54 -15.93 31.89
C ASN A 245 0.80 -16.34 30.45
N LEU A 246 2.04 -16.68 30.12
CA LEU A 246 2.37 -17.22 28.80
C LEU A 246 1.67 -18.57 28.59
N THR A 247 0.98 -18.72 27.47
CA THR A 247 0.20 -19.92 27.14
C THR A 247 1.04 -21.01 26.45
N GLY A 248 2.19 -20.65 25.91
CA GLY A 248 3.01 -21.48 25.04
C GLY A 248 2.54 -21.49 23.59
N ASP A 249 1.51 -20.73 23.25
CA ASP A 249 1.14 -20.44 21.86
C ASP A 249 1.94 -19.24 21.35
N GLU A 250 2.00 -19.10 20.01
CA GLU A 250 2.67 -18.00 19.32
C GLU A 250 1.70 -17.34 18.33
N PHE A 251 1.86 -16.05 18.12
CA PHE A 251 1.12 -15.28 17.13
C PHE A 251 2.08 -14.60 16.14
N VAL A 252 1.77 -14.68 14.86
CA VAL A 252 2.51 -13.98 13.81
C VAL A 252 1.98 -12.55 13.71
N GLU A 253 2.67 -11.62 14.36
CA GLU A 253 2.30 -10.20 14.39
C GLU A 253 2.53 -9.54 13.04
N GLN A 254 3.68 -9.82 12.41
CA GLN A 254 3.98 -9.39 11.05
C GLN A 254 4.86 -10.42 10.34
N ALA A 255 4.62 -10.59 9.04
CA ALA A 255 5.31 -11.60 8.24
C ALA A 255 5.72 -11.07 6.85
N THR A 256 6.05 -9.78 6.73
CA THR A 256 6.32 -9.11 5.45
C THR A 256 7.37 -9.87 4.62
N TYR A 257 8.42 -10.40 5.26
CA TYR A 257 9.41 -11.22 4.56
C TYR A 257 8.83 -12.55 4.07
N HIS A 258 8.05 -13.26 4.89
CA HIS A 258 7.43 -14.53 4.49
C HIS A 258 6.33 -14.33 3.43
N GLU A 259 5.62 -13.20 3.47
CA GLU A 259 4.68 -12.80 2.42
C GLU A 259 5.41 -12.61 1.09
N TRP A 260 6.63 -12.02 1.12
CA TRP A 260 7.50 -11.87 -0.06
C TRP A 260 8.03 -13.23 -0.55
N VAL A 261 8.47 -14.13 0.33
CA VAL A 261 8.89 -15.48 -0.02
C VAL A 261 7.75 -16.25 -0.72
N ASN A 262 6.49 -16.02 -0.30
CA ASN A 262 5.31 -16.61 -0.93
C ASN A 262 4.76 -15.72 -2.07
N SER A 263 5.63 -15.25 -2.96
CA SER A 263 5.26 -14.39 -4.09
C SER A 263 6.12 -14.66 -5.32
N ILE A 264 5.74 -14.09 -6.47
CA ILE A 264 6.59 -14.11 -7.67
C ILE A 264 7.87 -13.28 -7.53
N TYR A 265 7.99 -12.48 -6.47
CA TYR A 265 9.13 -11.59 -6.25
C TYR A 265 10.29 -12.29 -5.52
N ASP A 266 10.06 -13.47 -4.95
CA ASP A 266 11.13 -14.28 -4.36
C ASP A 266 12.23 -14.56 -5.40
N THR A 267 13.44 -14.06 -5.11
CA THR A 267 14.59 -14.18 -6.01
C THR A 267 15.17 -15.59 -6.06
N ASP A 268 14.95 -16.40 -5.06
CA ASP A 268 15.40 -17.79 -5.03
C ASP A 268 14.47 -18.69 -5.85
N ALA A 269 13.15 -18.50 -5.72
CA ALA A 269 12.16 -19.21 -6.51
C ALA A 269 12.07 -18.70 -7.96
N ASN A 270 12.33 -17.41 -8.19
CA ASN A 270 12.24 -16.74 -9.48
C ASN A 270 13.51 -15.91 -9.79
N PRO A 271 14.66 -16.53 -10.07
CA PRO A 271 15.94 -15.82 -10.27
C PRO A 271 15.94 -14.82 -11.44
N GLU A 272 15.06 -14.99 -12.44
CA GLU A 272 15.01 -14.13 -13.62
C GLU A 272 14.04 -12.95 -13.48
N GLY A 273 13.02 -13.07 -12.63
CA GLY A 273 11.94 -12.08 -12.49
C GLY A 273 11.72 -11.58 -11.06
N GLY A 274 12.36 -12.21 -10.07
CA GLY A 274 12.26 -11.81 -8.67
C GLY A 274 12.88 -10.44 -8.40
N VAL A 275 12.40 -9.77 -7.36
CA VAL A 275 12.86 -8.45 -6.94
C VAL A 275 13.03 -8.45 -5.43
N THR A 276 14.22 -8.13 -4.93
CA THR A 276 14.48 -8.06 -3.50
C THR A 276 13.77 -6.86 -2.85
N CYS A 277 13.67 -6.83 -1.53
CA CYS A 277 13.14 -5.69 -0.78
C CYS A 277 13.83 -4.38 -1.18
N GLN A 278 15.16 -4.41 -1.30
CA GLN A 278 15.97 -3.26 -1.72
C GLN A 278 15.63 -2.80 -3.16
N GLY A 279 15.18 -3.70 -4.04
CA GLY A 279 14.80 -3.34 -5.41
C GLY A 279 13.66 -2.32 -5.48
N CYS A 280 12.77 -2.30 -4.49
CA CYS A 280 11.68 -1.33 -4.37
C CYS A 280 11.96 -0.24 -3.34
N HIS A 281 12.48 -0.60 -2.14
CA HIS A 281 12.62 0.32 -1.01
C HIS A 281 13.95 1.08 -0.97
N VAL A 282 14.97 0.61 -1.70
CA VAL A 282 16.27 1.26 -1.94
C VAL A 282 16.46 1.32 -3.46
N PRO A 283 15.66 2.12 -4.18
CA PRO A 283 15.65 2.12 -5.64
C PRO A 283 17.05 2.45 -6.18
N ARG A 284 17.41 1.83 -7.30
CA ARG A 284 18.75 1.96 -7.87
C ARG A 284 18.75 2.88 -9.07
N ILE A 285 19.82 3.66 -9.18
CA ILE A 285 20.18 4.40 -10.39
C ILE A 285 21.40 3.73 -11.03
N ASP A 286 21.47 3.80 -12.35
CA ASP A 286 22.60 3.25 -13.12
C ASP A 286 23.77 4.23 -13.20
N ASP A 287 23.60 5.43 -12.68
CA ASP A 287 24.60 6.48 -12.62
C ASP A 287 25.80 6.07 -11.77
N ALA A 288 26.98 6.50 -12.20
CA ALA A 288 28.22 6.18 -11.51
C ALA A 288 28.47 7.21 -10.39
N VAL A 289 27.97 6.94 -9.19
CA VAL A 289 28.09 7.83 -8.03
C VAL A 289 29.40 7.61 -7.27
N VAL A 290 30.15 8.68 -7.03
CA VAL A 290 31.31 8.65 -6.13
C VAL A 290 30.80 8.64 -4.69
N ILE A 291 31.04 7.55 -3.97
CA ILE A 291 30.39 7.27 -2.68
C ILE A 291 31.05 7.91 -1.45
N SER A 292 32.09 8.69 -1.61
CA SER A 292 32.80 9.33 -0.49
C SER A 292 33.38 10.69 -0.88
N ALA A 293 33.10 11.68 -0.08
CA ALA A 293 33.64 13.03 -0.22
C ALA A 293 35.17 13.09 -0.01
N ASN A 294 35.78 14.20 -0.39
CA ASN A 294 37.18 14.57 -0.12
C ASN A 294 38.26 13.78 -0.89
N TYR A 295 37.93 12.83 -1.75
CA TYR A 295 38.86 12.00 -2.49
C TYR A 295 38.58 12.06 -4.00
N LEU A 296 39.00 13.14 -4.66
CA LEU A 296 38.73 13.45 -6.07
C LEU A 296 39.25 12.42 -7.09
N PHE A 297 40.05 11.45 -6.67
CA PHE A 297 40.52 10.35 -7.52
C PHE A 297 39.61 9.10 -7.49
N LEU A 298 38.61 9.08 -6.63
CA LEU A 298 37.67 7.95 -6.55
C LEU A 298 36.85 7.84 -7.83
N GLN A 299 36.57 6.61 -8.18
CA GLN A 299 35.69 6.30 -9.31
C GLN A 299 34.28 6.07 -8.81
N GLY A 300 33.29 6.53 -9.57
CA GLY A 300 31.86 6.28 -9.29
C GLY A 300 31.52 4.79 -9.26
N ARG A 301 30.51 4.45 -8.51
CA ARG A 301 29.98 3.10 -8.32
C ARG A 301 28.58 3.00 -8.90
N SER A 302 28.33 1.97 -9.70
CA SER A 302 27.05 1.68 -10.34
C SER A 302 26.73 0.19 -10.22
N PRO A 303 25.43 -0.19 -10.06
CA PRO A 303 24.32 0.71 -9.76
C PRO A 303 24.41 1.26 -8.33
N PHE A 304 23.89 2.48 -8.09
CA PHE A 304 23.86 3.10 -6.77
C PHE A 304 22.48 3.01 -6.14
N GLY A 305 22.39 2.64 -4.86
CA GLY A 305 21.14 2.50 -4.11
C GLY A 305 20.76 3.78 -3.37
N LEU A 306 19.60 4.36 -3.68
CA LEU A 306 19.03 5.51 -3.00
C LEU A 306 18.38 5.06 -1.68
N HIS A 307 18.83 5.61 -0.56
CA HIS A 307 18.39 5.17 0.78
C HIS A 307 17.02 5.77 1.18
N HIS A 308 16.05 5.67 0.27
CA HIS A 308 14.70 6.26 0.44
C HIS A 308 13.86 5.55 1.49
N PHE A 309 13.94 4.24 1.60
CA PHE A 309 13.12 3.41 2.49
C PHE A 309 11.64 3.81 2.52
N ALA A 310 11.11 4.25 1.37
CA ALA A 310 9.72 4.66 1.24
C ALA A 310 8.78 3.46 1.47
N GLY A 311 7.75 3.65 2.27
CA GLY A 311 6.70 2.67 2.56
C GLY A 311 5.32 3.24 2.26
N ALA A 312 4.39 3.15 3.23
CA ALA A 312 3.03 3.67 3.12
C ALA A 312 2.63 4.60 4.29
N ASN A 313 3.54 4.90 5.22
CA ASN A 313 3.20 5.55 6.49
C ASN A 313 3.26 7.08 6.43
N THR A 314 2.51 7.68 5.49
CA THR A 314 2.42 9.14 5.31
C THR A 314 1.91 9.86 6.56
N PHE A 315 0.94 9.28 7.28
CA PHE A 315 0.40 9.87 8.50
C PHE A 315 1.48 10.10 9.56
N MET A 316 2.26 9.04 9.91
CA MET A 316 3.30 9.19 10.94
C MET A 316 4.44 10.10 10.49
N LEU A 317 4.81 10.10 9.19
CA LEU A 317 5.81 11.05 8.67
C LEU A 317 5.35 12.52 8.85
N ASN A 318 4.08 12.82 8.61
CA ASN A 318 3.51 14.14 8.87
C ASN A 318 3.48 14.47 10.37
N LEU A 319 3.12 13.49 11.23
CA LEU A 319 3.14 13.67 12.68
C LEU A 319 4.57 13.96 13.17
N LEU A 320 5.56 13.22 12.71
CA LEU A 320 6.98 13.45 13.03
C LEU A 320 7.43 14.84 12.56
N LYS A 321 7.12 15.22 11.31
CA LYS A 321 7.43 16.54 10.76
C LYS A 321 6.88 17.68 11.62
N ASN A 322 5.65 17.54 12.10
CA ASN A 322 4.99 18.57 12.92
C ASN A 322 5.53 18.65 14.35
N ASN A 323 6.32 17.66 14.80
CA ASN A 323 6.84 17.55 16.17
C ASN A 323 8.37 17.38 16.22
N ILE A 324 9.12 17.89 15.23
CA ILE A 324 10.58 17.76 15.11
C ILE A 324 11.31 18.15 16.40
N GLN A 325 10.95 19.30 16.99
CA GLN A 325 11.64 19.84 18.17
C GLN A 325 11.30 19.02 19.43
N GLU A 326 10.04 18.66 19.61
CA GLU A 326 9.57 17.93 20.79
C GLU A 326 10.15 16.50 20.82
N LEU A 327 10.22 15.85 19.67
CA LEU A 327 10.79 14.51 19.52
C LEU A 327 12.31 14.52 19.38
N GLY A 328 12.96 15.69 19.28
CA GLY A 328 14.39 15.83 19.12
C GLY A 328 14.91 15.22 17.81
N LEU A 329 14.14 15.33 16.72
CA LEU A 329 14.49 14.77 15.41
C LEU A 329 15.57 15.59 14.73
N THR A 330 16.36 14.94 13.87
CA THR A 330 17.49 15.57 13.18
C THR A 330 17.15 16.01 11.76
N ALA A 331 16.06 15.51 11.18
CA ALA A 331 15.61 15.90 9.86
C ALA A 331 14.90 17.27 9.88
N THR A 332 15.00 18.00 8.78
CA THR A 332 14.26 19.25 8.54
C THR A 332 12.85 18.95 8.00
N GLU A 333 11.96 19.96 8.03
CA GLU A 333 10.64 19.86 7.39
C GLU A 333 10.75 19.48 5.90
N THR A 334 11.71 20.09 5.16
CA THR A 334 11.93 19.80 3.73
C THR A 334 12.34 18.35 3.48
N GLN A 335 13.19 17.78 4.33
CA GLN A 335 13.57 16.37 4.23
C GLN A 335 12.38 15.45 4.50
N PHE A 336 11.53 15.78 5.48
CA PHE A 336 10.27 15.06 5.69
C PHE A 336 9.32 15.20 4.51
N ASP A 337 9.17 16.39 3.91
CA ASP A 337 8.33 16.61 2.73
C ASP A 337 8.80 15.74 1.56
N SER A 338 10.11 15.61 1.36
CA SER A 338 10.68 14.73 0.35
C SER A 338 10.33 13.26 0.59
N THR A 339 10.48 12.80 1.83
CA THR A 339 10.16 11.41 2.21
C THR A 339 8.66 11.13 2.12
N ILE A 340 7.81 12.09 2.51
CA ILE A 340 6.35 12.02 2.35
C ILE A 340 6.01 11.89 0.87
N ALA A 341 6.56 12.75 0.02
CA ALA A 341 6.30 12.70 -1.43
C ALA A 341 6.77 11.40 -2.08
N ARG A 342 7.89 10.80 -1.61
CA ARG A 342 8.36 9.48 -2.06
C ARG A 342 7.42 8.36 -1.59
N THR A 343 6.93 8.45 -0.35
CA THR A 343 5.97 7.52 0.23
C THR A 343 4.64 7.56 -0.51
N ASP A 344 4.11 8.74 -0.79
CA ASP A 344 2.88 8.91 -1.58
C ASP A 344 3.03 8.36 -2.99
N ARG A 345 4.16 8.61 -3.65
CA ARG A 345 4.43 8.04 -4.99
C ARG A 345 4.51 6.52 -4.96
N MET A 346 5.17 5.92 -3.97
CA MET A 346 5.22 4.47 -3.79
C MET A 346 3.82 3.91 -3.62
N LEU A 347 3.04 4.50 -2.73
CA LEU A 347 1.69 4.09 -2.41
C LEU A 347 0.75 4.19 -3.63
N GLN A 348 0.80 5.30 -4.38
CA GLN A 348 -0.10 5.56 -5.50
C GLN A 348 0.28 4.85 -6.79
N ASN A 349 1.58 4.63 -7.04
CA ASN A 349 2.04 4.14 -8.33
C ASN A 349 2.48 2.68 -8.32
N ASN A 350 2.97 2.17 -7.17
CA ASN A 350 3.63 0.86 -7.11
C ASN A 350 2.86 -0.16 -6.24
N THR A 351 1.71 0.21 -5.67
CA THR A 351 1.02 -0.64 -4.69
C THR A 351 -0.15 -1.39 -5.29
N LEU A 352 -1.05 -0.72 -6.03
CA LEU A 352 -2.26 -1.33 -6.56
C LEU A 352 -2.52 -0.96 -8.02
N LEU A 353 -3.07 -1.91 -8.78
CA LEU A 353 -3.91 -1.63 -9.93
C LEU A 353 -5.38 -1.67 -9.50
N MET A 354 -6.19 -0.79 -10.07
CA MET A 354 -7.64 -0.77 -9.85
C MET A 354 -8.37 -0.69 -11.19
N GLU A 355 -9.36 -1.55 -11.35
CA GLU A 355 -10.24 -1.59 -12.51
C GLU A 355 -11.68 -1.51 -12.02
N THR A 356 -12.42 -0.50 -12.46
CA THR A 356 -13.83 -0.31 -12.13
C THR A 356 -14.67 -0.45 -13.39
N GLN A 357 -15.72 -1.25 -13.31
CA GLN A 357 -16.64 -1.44 -14.45
C GLN A 357 -18.09 -1.60 -13.98
N VAL A 358 -19.03 -1.20 -14.83
CA VAL A 358 -20.43 -1.58 -14.69
C VAL A 358 -20.61 -2.91 -15.42
N THR A 359 -20.95 -3.95 -14.67
CA THR A 359 -21.14 -5.31 -15.22
C THR A 359 -22.56 -5.55 -15.68
N GLY A 360 -23.50 -4.72 -15.22
CA GLY A 360 -24.89 -4.73 -15.64
C GLY A 360 -25.67 -3.62 -14.98
N ARG A 361 -26.83 -3.29 -15.53
CA ARG A 361 -27.74 -2.31 -14.93
C ARG A 361 -29.16 -2.55 -15.41
N ASP A 362 -30.06 -2.59 -14.47
CA ASP A 362 -31.50 -2.63 -14.71
C ASP A 362 -32.21 -1.41 -14.09
N GLN A 363 -33.54 -1.44 -13.98
CA GLN A 363 -34.32 -0.37 -13.40
C GLN A 363 -34.09 -0.19 -11.90
N ASP A 364 -33.79 -1.27 -11.20
CA ASP A 364 -33.75 -1.31 -9.74
C ASP A 364 -32.31 -1.32 -9.21
N THR A 365 -31.36 -1.84 -9.99
CA THR A 365 -29.98 -2.07 -9.52
C THR A 365 -28.94 -1.77 -10.59
N ALA A 366 -27.86 -1.10 -10.21
CA ALA A 366 -26.61 -1.06 -10.97
C ALA A 366 -25.60 -2.02 -10.33
N TYR A 367 -25.01 -2.90 -11.15
CA TYR A 367 -24.01 -3.88 -10.75
C TYR A 367 -22.65 -3.34 -11.13
N ILE A 368 -21.83 -3.04 -10.12
CA ILE A 368 -20.51 -2.45 -10.31
C ILE A 368 -19.48 -3.43 -9.74
N ALA A 369 -18.39 -3.64 -10.43
CA ALA A 369 -17.25 -4.41 -9.96
C ALA A 369 -16.03 -3.50 -9.84
N VAL A 370 -15.35 -3.57 -8.69
CA VAL A 370 -14.07 -2.91 -8.43
C VAL A 370 -13.05 -4.00 -8.19
N LYS A 371 -12.17 -4.23 -9.17
CA LYS A 371 -11.08 -5.18 -9.07
C LYS A 371 -9.84 -4.45 -8.56
N LEU A 372 -9.23 -4.98 -7.52
CA LEU A 372 -7.95 -4.56 -6.98
C LEU A 372 -6.92 -5.64 -7.23
N SER A 373 -5.73 -5.27 -7.70
CA SER A 373 -4.62 -6.20 -7.87
C SER A 373 -3.39 -5.64 -7.16
N ASN A 374 -2.85 -6.40 -6.23
CA ASN A 374 -1.68 -6.02 -5.47
C ASN A 374 -0.40 -6.14 -6.30
N LEU A 375 0.36 -5.06 -6.39
CA LEU A 375 1.65 -4.99 -7.09
C LEU A 375 2.84 -5.08 -6.12
N ALA A 376 2.60 -4.97 -4.81
CA ALA A 376 3.66 -5.12 -3.82
C ALA A 376 4.11 -6.59 -3.71
N GLY A 377 5.36 -6.80 -3.32
CA GLY A 377 5.91 -8.13 -3.10
C GLY A 377 5.44 -8.80 -1.81
N HIS A 378 4.51 -8.22 -1.11
CA HIS A 378 3.96 -8.67 0.17
C HIS A 378 2.47 -8.33 0.22
N LYS A 379 1.74 -8.77 1.24
CA LYS A 379 0.34 -8.38 1.43
C LYS A 379 0.18 -6.86 1.46
N PHE A 380 -0.98 -6.38 1.06
CA PHE A 380 -1.35 -4.97 1.19
C PHE A 380 -2.70 -4.82 1.93
N PRO A 381 -2.71 -4.03 3.02
CA PRO A 381 -1.56 -3.48 3.74
C PRO A 381 -0.67 -4.57 4.37
N SER A 382 0.59 -4.26 4.71
CA SER A 382 1.52 -5.22 5.34
C SER A 382 2.16 -4.67 6.60
N GLY A 383 2.81 -5.54 7.36
CA GLY A 383 3.50 -5.25 8.60
C GLY A 383 2.54 -5.12 9.78
N TYR A 384 2.71 -4.09 10.60
CA TYR A 384 2.03 -3.91 11.87
C TYR A 384 0.48 -3.98 11.77
N PRO A 385 -0.22 -4.69 12.67
CA PRO A 385 -1.65 -5.01 12.55
C PRO A 385 -2.61 -3.81 12.59
N ALA A 386 -2.19 -2.64 13.01
CA ALA A 386 -3.03 -1.43 12.96
C ALA A 386 -3.40 -1.00 11.55
N ARG A 387 -2.61 -1.37 10.54
CA ARG A 387 -2.74 -0.86 9.18
C ARG A 387 -3.95 -1.43 8.47
N ARG A 388 -4.73 -0.54 7.84
CA ARG A 388 -5.88 -0.95 7.02
C ARG A 388 -5.95 -0.18 5.70
N ALA A 389 -6.55 -0.80 4.70
CA ALA A 389 -6.98 -0.15 3.46
C ALA A 389 -8.47 -0.41 3.25
N PHE A 390 -9.20 0.55 2.68
CA PHE A 390 -10.62 0.38 2.43
C PHE A 390 -11.05 1.02 1.12
N VAL A 391 -12.16 0.51 0.58
CA VAL A 391 -12.70 0.94 -0.72
C VAL A 391 -13.87 1.88 -0.50
N GLU A 392 -13.78 3.10 -1.05
CA GLU A 392 -14.90 4.03 -1.15
C GLU A 392 -15.48 3.98 -2.55
N VAL A 393 -16.77 3.76 -2.68
CA VAL A 393 -17.51 3.88 -3.94
C VAL A 393 -18.62 4.89 -3.78
N VAL A 394 -18.58 5.92 -4.64
CA VAL A 394 -19.65 6.94 -4.72
C VAL A 394 -20.29 6.87 -6.11
N VAL A 395 -21.60 6.71 -6.15
CA VAL A 395 -22.38 6.74 -7.37
C VAL A 395 -23.26 7.99 -7.36
N THR A 396 -23.12 8.81 -8.41
CA THR A 396 -23.91 10.04 -8.56
C THR A 396 -24.74 10.01 -9.86
N ASN A 397 -25.80 10.79 -9.89
CA ASN A 397 -26.60 11.01 -11.08
C ASN A 397 -25.97 12.07 -12.02
N ALA A 398 -26.64 12.42 -13.11
CA ALA A 398 -26.18 13.41 -14.09
C ALA A 398 -26.07 14.84 -13.52
N THR A 399 -26.70 15.15 -12.39
CA THR A 399 -26.68 16.44 -11.68
C THR A 399 -25.80 16.43 -10.45
N ASP A 400 -24.95 15.39 -10.31
CA ASP A 400 -24.02 15.17 -9.20
C ASP A 400 -24.69 14.90 -7.84
N ASP A 401 -26.01 14.58 -7.82
CA ASP A 401 -26.65 14.12 -6.59
C ASP A 401 -26.20 12.68 -6.29
N THR A 402 -25.84 12.41 -5.05
CA THR A 402 -25.42 11.08 -4.61
C THR A 402 -26.60 10.11 -4.59
N LEU A 403 -26.47 9.00 -5.30
CA LEU A 403 -27.42 7.89 -5.32
C LEU A 403 -27.00 6.79 -4.33
N PHE A 404 -25.69 6.63 -4.10
CA PHE A 404 -25.12 5.63 -3.21
C PHE A 404 -23.73 6.02 -2.79
N ARG A 405 -23.37 5.71 -1.53
CA ARG A 405 -21.99 5.84 -1.02
C ARG A 405 -21.70 4.73 -0.03
N SER A 406 -20.61 4.00 -0.22
CA SER A 406 -20.08 3.00 0.71
C SER A 406 -18.61 3.31 0.99
N GLY A 407 -18.12 3.02 2.22
CA GLY A 407 -16.71 3.15 2.58
C GLY A 407 -16.21 4.60 2.70
N GLY A 408 -17.10 5.56 2.99
CA GLY A 408 -16.67 6.90 3.39
C GLY A 408 -16.15 6.91 4.83
N TRP A 409 -15.64 8.06 5.30
CA TRP A 409 -15.26 8.24 6.70
C TRP A 409 -15.92 9.47 7.31
N ASP A 410 -15.99 9.47 8.63
CA ASP A 410 -16.58 10.54 9.43
C ASP A 410 -15.54 11.61 9.85
N PRO A 411 -15.96 12.71 10.53
CA PRO A 411 -15.03 13.75 11.00
C PRO A 411 -13.98 13.29 12.02
N THR A 412 -14.12 12.09 12.58
CA THR A 412 -13.12 11.46 13.44
C THR A 412 -12.17 10.53 12.67
N TYR A 413 -12.31 10.51 11.34
CA TYR A 413 -11.55 9.67 10.41
C TYR A 413 -11.84 8.16 10.54
N GLU A 414 -12.93 7.77 11.21
CA GLU A 414 -13.38 6.38 11.25
C GLU A 414 -14.22 6.05 10.01
N VAL A 415 -14.13 4.81 9.53
CA VAL A 415 -14.88 4.34 8.36
C VAL A 415 -16.35 4.22 8.72
N ILE A 416 -17.23 4.81 7.90
CA ILE A 416 -18.68 4.73 8.04
C ILE A 416 -19.14 3.33 7.62
N GLY A 417 -20.09 2.76 8.38
CA GLY A 417 -20.58 1.40 8.16
C GLY A 417 -19.79 0.33 8.93
N HIS A 418 -18.88 0.76 9.81
CA HIS A 418 -18.09 -0.12 10.66
C HIS A 418 -18.65 -0.13 12.09
N ASP A 419 -19.82 -0.78 12.30
CA ASP A 419 -20.53 -0.75 13.58
C ASP A 419 -20.14 -1.90 14.52
N GLU A 420 -19.73 -3.04 13.97
CA GLU A 420 -19.30 -4.21 14.72
C GLU A 420 -17.88 -4.06 15.30
N SER A 421 -17.42 -5.02 16.08
CA SER A 421 -16.06 -5.04 16.64
C SER A 421 -14.98 -5.01 15.54
N TRP A 422 -15.28 -5.60 14.40
CA TRP A 422 -14.52 -5.55 13.14
C TRP A 422 -15.44 -5.81 11.94
N GLU A 423 -15.15 -5.21 10.80
CA GLU A 423 -15.95 -5.34 9.58
C GLU A 423 -15.60 -6.66 8.86
N PRO A 424 -16.59 -7.50 8.50
CA PRO A 424 -16.35 -8.72 7.76
C PRO A 424 -15.78 -8.42 6.35
N HIS A 425 -15.22 -9.44 5.72
CA HIS A 425 -14.89 -9.36 4.29
C HIS A 425 -16.17 -9.43 3.46
N HIS A 426 -16.33 -8.51 2.52
CA HIS A 426 -17.48 -8.42 1.61
C HIS A 426 -17.09 -8.73 0.17
N ASP A 427 -17.52 -9.87 -0.38
CA ASP A 427 -17.55 -10.11 -1.83
C ASP A 427 -18.60 -9.20 -2.51
N VAL A 428 -19.76 -8.99 -1.85
CA VAL A 428 -20.84 -8.15 -2.39
C VAL A 428 -21.34 -7.15 -1.35
N ILE A 429 -21.28 -5.87 -1.68
CA ILE A 429 -21.83 -4.75 -0.92
C ILE A 429 -23.19 -4.37 -1.50
N ARG A 430 -24.23 -4.27 -0.65
CA ARG A 430 -25.62 -3.99 -1.03
C ARG A 430 -26.22 -2.75 -0.37
N SER A 431 -25.58 -2.23 0.65
CA SER A 431 -26.05 -1.08 1.41
C SER A 431 -24.90 -0.14 1.80
N GLU A 432 -25.24 1.10 2.15
CA GLU A 432 -24.27 2.14 2.49
C GLU A 432 -23.61 1.94 3.86
N ASP A 433 -24.16 1.05 4.69
CA ASP A 433 -23.64 0.63 6.00
C ASP A 433 -22.69 -0.56 5.92
N GLN A 434 -22.26 -0.97 4.74
CA GLN A 434 -21.23 -1.98 4.50
C GLN A 434 -20.00 -1.31 3.88
N ALA A 435 -18.81 -1.72 4.30
CA ALA A 435 -17.55 -1.22 3.73
C ALA A 435 -16.55 -2.36 3.54
N GLN A 436 -15.90 -2.45 2.38
CA GLN A 436 -14.81 -3.39 2.21
C GLN A 436 -13.53 -2.81 2.82
N ILE A 437 -13.07 -3.46 3.90
CA ILE A 437 -11.83 -3.11 4.60
C ILE A 437 -10.86 -4.30 4.53
N TYR A 438 -9.65 -4.05 4.08
CA TYR A 438 -8.53 -5.01 4.07
C TYR A 438 -7.64 -4.73 5.28
N GLU A 439 -7.56 -5.68 6.21
CA GLU A 439 -6.87 -5.52 7.49
C GLU A 439 -6.55 -6.87 8.13
N MET A 440 -5.68 -6.85 9.14
CA MET A 440 -5.54 -7.94 10.10
C MET A 440 -6.26 -7.57 11.39
N VAL A 441 -7.07 -8.48 11.93
CA VAL A 441 -7.75 -8.34 13.22
C VAL A 441 -7.29 -9.46 14.13
N MET A 442 -6.71 -9.10 15.27
CA MET A 442 -6.21 -10.05 16.26
C MET A 442 -7.29 -10.43 17.26
N GLY A 443 -7.30 -11.69 17.68
CA GLY A 443 -8.13 -12.22 18.75
C GLY A 443 -7.30 -12.77 19.90
N ASP A 444 -7.78 -12.60 21.12
CA ASP A 444 -7.18 -13.13 22.33
C ASP A 444 -7.48 -14.63 22.55
N VAL A 445 -7.10 -15.16 23.71
CA VAL A 445 -7.32 -16.57 24.07
C VAL A 445 -8.80 -16.99 24.11
N ASN A 446 -9.72 -16.05 24.27
CA ASN A 446 -11.17 -16.29 24.24
C ASN A 446 -11.76 -16.13 22.84
N GLY A 447 -11.00 -15.60 21.88
CA GLY A 447 -11.47 -15.21 20.54
C GLY A 447 -12.11 -13.83 20.50
N ASP A 448 -11.94 -13.02 21.54
CA ASP A 448 -12.36 -11.62 21.53
C ASP A 448 -11.30 -10.75 20.85
N LYS A 449 -11.74 -9.69 20.14
CA LYS A 449 -10.82 -8.76 19.49
C LYS A 449 -9.86 -8.13 20.51
N THR A 450 -8.58 -8.10 20.19
CA THR A 450 -7.57 -7.38 20.95
C THR A 450 -6.68 -6.52 20.05
N THR A 451 -6.17 -5.41 20.60
CA THR A 451 -5.09 -4.63 19.99
C THR A 451 -3.78 -4.81 20.75
N VAL A 452 -3.79 -5.58 21.84
CA VAL A 452 -2.60 -5.92 22.65
C VAL A 452 -1.86 -7.06 21.97
N LEU A 453 -0.63 -6.80 21.56
CA LEU A 453 0.19 -7.73 20.75
C LEU A 453 0.47 -9.03 21.49
N GLU A 454 0.89 -8.93 22.75
CA GLU A 454 1.20 -10.11 23.57
C GLU A 454 -0.05 -10.94 23.95
N ARG A 455 -1.27 -10.40 23.81
CA ARG A 455 -2.53 -11.16 23.98
C ARG A 455 -3.03 -11.82 22.71
N ALA A 456 -2.45 -11.48 21.55
CA ALA A 456 -2.88 -12.04 20.30
C ALA A 456 -2.61 -13.55 20.22
N LYS A 457 -3.63 -14.32 19.82
CA LYS A 457 -3.56 -15.77 19.62
C LYS A 457 -4.12 -16.19 18.28
N PHE A 458 -5.14 -15.51 17.80
CA PHE A 458 -5.85 -15.87 16.58
C PHE A 458 -5.88 -14.69 15.60
N SER A 459 -5.80 -14.97 14.31
CA SER A 459 -6.22 -14.03 13.28
C SER A 459 -7.73 -14.17 13.11
N LEU A 460 -8.51 -13.28 13.72
CA LEU A 460 -9.97 -13.23 13.54
C LEU A 460 -10.32 -12.84 12.10
N LYS A 461 -9.49 -12.04 11.48
CA LYS A 461 -9.55 -11.64 10.07
C LYS A 461 -8.14 -11.36 9.56
N ASP A 462 -7.78 -11.86 8.42
CA ASP A 462 -6.66 -11.42 7.61
C ASP A 462 -7.05 -11.57 6.14
N ASN A 463 -7.76 -10.56 5.63
CA ASN A 463 -8.20 -10.46 4.25
C ASN A 463 -7.32 -9.48 3.46
N ARG A 464 -6.13 -9.16 3.95
CA ARG A 464 -5.19 -8.27 3.23
C ARG A 464 -4.89 -8.84 1.86
N LEU A 465 -4.87 -7.97 0.85
CA LEU A 465 -4.61 -8.39 -0.54
C LEU A 465 -3.26 -9.10 -0.63
N THR A 466 -3.27 -10.34 -1.09
CA THR A 466 -2.06 -11.14 -1.23
C THR A 466 -1.17 -10.65 -2.37
N PRO A 467 0.14 -10.87 -2.35
CA PRO A 467 1.00 -10.58 -3.50
C PRO A 467 0.72 -11.54 -4.67
N VAL A 468 1.08 -11.13 -5.88
CA VAL A 468 1.02 -12.03 -7.05
C VAL A 468 1.90 -13.26 -6.82
N GLY A 469 1.39 -14.44 -7.15
CA GLY A 469 2.05 -15.73 -6.96
C GLY A 469 1.79 -16.39 -5.60
N PHE A 470 1.06 -15.71 -4.70
CA PHE A 470 0.75 -16.25 -3.38
C PHE A 470 -0.05 -17.56 -3.46
N SER A 471 0.40 -18.57 -2.72
CA SER A 471 -0.24 -19.87 -2.69
C SER A 471 -0.47 -20.41 -1.29
N THR A 472 -1.65 -20.99 -1.07
CA THR A 472 -1.99 -21.68 0.18
C THR A 472 -1.23 -23.01 0.36
N SER A 473 -0.58 -23.51 -0.69
CA SER A 473 0.27 -24.71 -0.64
C SER A 473 1.76 -24.41 -0.41
N HIS A 474 2.14 -23.12 -0.31
CA HIS A 474 3.52 -22.72 -0.08
C HIS A 474 3.97 -23.06 1.36
N PRO A 475 5.24 -23.49 1.58
CA PRO A 475 5.74 -23.81 2.93
C PRO A 475 5.61 -22.66 3.96
N SER A 476 5.66 -21.40 3.51
CA SER A 476 5.48 -20.22 4.37
C SER A 476 4.01 -19.87 4.62
N TYR A 477 3.05 -20.67 4.17
CA TYR A 477 1.63 -20.33 4.31
C TYR A 477 1.18 -20.25 5.76
N ASP A 478 1.67 -21.16 6.63
CA ASP A 478 1.34 -21.15 8.05
C ASP A 478 1.74 -19.84 8.76
N THR A 479 2.73 -19.13 8.21
CA THR A 479 3.16 -17.80 8.72
C THR A 479 2.41 -16.65 8.03
N THR A 480 1.73 -16.90 6.90
CA THR A 480 1.10 -15.87 6.06
C THR A 480 -0.40 -16.12 5.83
N LEU A 481 -1.06 -16.75 6.78
CA LEU A 481 -2.46 -17.18 6.70
C LEU A 481 -3.40 -16.09 6.16
N VAL A 482 -4.36 -16.51 5.34
CA VAL A 482 -5.58 -15.76 5.03
C VAL A 482 -6.68 -16.24 5.98
N ALA A 483 -7.38 -15.32 6.62
CA ALA A 483 -8.41 -15.66 7.59
C ALA A 483 -9.70 -14.85 7.33
N ASN A 484 -10.84 -15.54 7.44
CA ASN A 484 -12.18 -14.96 7.36
C ASN A 484 -12.50 -14.26 6.02
N VAL A 485 -11.96 -14.78 4.93
CA VAL A 485 -12.48 -14.56 3.58
C VAL A 485 -13.51 -15.67 3.31
N PRO A 486 -14.76 -15.34 2.95
CA PRO A 486 -15.78 -16.37 2.72
C PRO A 486 -15.43 -17.32 1.57
N ASP A 487 -15.71 -18.60 1.71
CA ASP A 487 -15.55 -19.58 0.62
C ASP A 487 -16.40 -19.27 -0.63
N THR A 488 -17.40 -18.40 -0.47
CA THR A 488 -18.25 -17.90 -1.57
C THR A 488 -17.57 -16.83 -2.41
N ASP A 489 -16.51 -16.23 -1.91
CA ASP A 489 -15.66 -15.33 -2.66
C ASP A 489 -14.68 -16.15 -3.49
N ILE A 490 -15.04 -16.36 -4.73
CA ILE A 490 -14.32 -17.27 -5.64
C ILE A 490 -13.14 -16.62 -6.35
N ASP A 491 -12.98 -15.31 -6.23
CA ASP A 491 -11.93 -14.56 -6.94
C ASP A 491 -10.89 -13.91 -6.03
N PHE A 492 -11.05 -13.96 -4.71
CA PHE A 492 -9.98 -13.55 -3.80
C PHE A 492 -8.71 -14.40 -4.02
N ASN A 493 -7.63 -13.75 -4.43
CA ASN A 493 -6.35 -14.37 -4.83
C ASN A 493 -6.48 -15.40 -5.96
N ARG A 494 -7.53 -15.34 -6.78
CA ARG A 494 -7.77 -16.28 -7.88
C ARG A 494 -8.01 -15.54 -9.19
N ASP A 495 -7.57 -16.16 -10.28
CA ASP A 495 -7.86 -15.67 -11.63
C ASP A 495 -9.26 -16.14 -12.11
N GLU A 496 -9.65 -15.75 -13.32
CA GLU A 496 -10.91 -16.12 -13.96
C GLU A 496 -11.09 -17.64 -14.15
N MET A 497 -10.01 -18.42 -14.05
CA MET A 497 -10.04 -19.89 -14.12
C MET A 497 -10.06 -20.53 -12.72
N GLY A 498 -10.08 -19.72 -11.65
CA GLY A 498 -10.04 -20.17 -10.27
C GLY A 498 -8.65 -20.61 -9.79
N ILE A 499 -7.58 -20.24 -10.50
CA ILE A 499 -6.19 -20.58 -10.15
C ILE A 499 -5.68 -19.55 -9.14
N GLU A 500 -5.09 -20.01 -8.04
CA GLU A 500 -4.46 -19.17 -7.02
C GLU A 500 -3.27 -18.38 -7.55
N GLY A 501 -2.97 -17.25 -6.89
CA GLY A 501 -1.80 -16.44 -7.17
C GLY A 501 -2.06 -15.21 -8.03
N SER A 502 -3.32 -14.83 -8.25
CA SER A 502 -3.65 -13.60 -8.98
C SER A 502 -3.20 -12.33 -8.24
N GLY A 503 -3.12 -12.37 -6.90
CA GLY A 503 -2.90 -11.20 -6.07
C GLY A 503 -4.04 -10.19 -6.14
N SER A 504 -5.24 -10.61 -6.55
CA SER A 504 -6.37 -9.71 -6.77
C SER A 504 -7.61 -10.12 -6.00
N ASP A 505 -8.52 -9.17 -5.87
CA ASP A 505 -9.86 -9.32 -5.33
C ASP A 505 -10.86 -8.46 -6.12
N VAL A 506 -12.12 -8.89 -6.22
CA VAL A 506 -13.19 -8.17 -6.91
C VAL A 506 -14.34 -7.87 -5.96
N VAL A 507 -14.42 -6.64 -5.49
CA VAL A 507 -15.56 -6.18 -4.67
C VAL A 507 -16.72 -5.78 -5.58
N ARG A 508 -17.86 -6.37 -5.37
CA ARG A 508 -19.08 -6.12 -6.15
C ARG A 508 -20.05 -5.22 -5.38
N TYR A 509 -20.62 -4.26 -6.06
CA TYR A 509 -21.59 -3.34 -5.50
C TYR A 509 -22.92 -3.50 -6.22
N HIS A 510 -23.98 -3.85 -5.50
CA HIS A 510 -25.35 -3.87 -5.98
C HIS A 510 -26.03 -2.58 -5.54
N VAL A 511 -25.91 -1.54 -6.35
CA VAL A 511 -26.35 -0.19 -6.03
C VAL A 511 -27.85 -0.02 -6.35
N PRO A 512 -28.71 0.31 -5.35
CA PRO A 512 -30.14 0.56 -5.59
C PRO A 512 -30.35 1.79 -6.47
N MET A 513 -31.05 1.63 -7.58
CA MET A 513 -31.27 2.71 -8.56
C MET A 513 -32.63 3.40 -8.40
N SER A 514 -33.57 2.83 -7.64
CA SER A 514 -34.88 3.40 -7.37
C SER A 514 -35.62 3.88 -8.64
N GLY A 515 -35.46 3.17 -9.76
CA GLY A 515 -36.04 3.51 -11.06
C GLY A 515 -35.26 4.59 -11.85
N TYR A 516 -34.09 5.04 -11.40
CA TYR A 516 -33.28 6.00 -12.13
C TYR A 516 -32.59 5.35 -13.33
N LEU A 517 -32.89 5.84 -14.53
CA LEU A 517 -32.38 5.32 -15.81
C LEU A 517 -31.40 6.28 -16.52
N GLY A 518 -31.10 7.42 -15.90
CA GLY A 518 -30.17 8.41 -16.45
C GLY A 518 -28.71 7.99 -16.33
N LEU A 519 -27.81 8.86 -16.78
CA LEU A 519 -26.36 8.70 -16.63
C LEU A 519 -25.99 8.60 -15.15
N ILE A 520 -25.12 7.64 -14.83
CA ILE A 520 -24.44 7.58 -13.53
C ILE A 520 -22.94 7.81 -13.70
N ARG A 521 -22.35 8.46 -12.71
CA ARG A 521 -20.89 8.53 -12.52
C ARG A 521 -20.54 7.69 -11.33
N ILE A 522 -19.54 6.86 -11.47
CA ILE A 522 -19.02 6.00 -10.41
C ILE A 522 -17.60 6.45 -10.13
N ARG A 523 -17.33 6.86 -8.90
CA ARG A 523 -16.00 7.14 -8.42
C ARG A 523 -15.63 6.12 -7.39
N ALA A 524 -14.63 5.31 -7.69
CA ALA A 524 -14.04 4.35 -6.78
C ALA A 524 -12.69 4.87 -6.30
N LYS A 525 -12.43 4.75 -4.99
CA LYS A 525 -11.17 5.11 -4.36
C LYS A 525 -10.72 4.01 -3.41
N VAL A 526 -9.42 3.82 -3.31
CA VAL A 526 -8.80 3.04 -2.24
C VAL A 526 -8.06 4.00 -1.33
N TRP A 527 -8.37 3.92 -0.06
CA TRP A 527 -7.78 4.70 1.01
C TRP A 527 -6.93 3.83 1.93
N TYR A 528 -5.91 4.41 2.52
CA TYR A 528 -5.02 3.75 3.47
C TYR A 528 -4.92 4.52 4.78
N GLN A 529 -4.93 3.81 5.91
CA GLN A 529 -4.68 4.35 7.23
C GLN A 529 -3.62 3.50 7.94
N SER A 530 -2.55 4.13 8.41
CA SER A 530 -1.50 3.46 9.18
C SER A 530 -1.77 3.41 10.68
N ALA A 531 -2.58 4.34 11.19
CA ALA A 531 -2.95 4.48 12.59
C ALA A 531 -4.45 4.83 12.72
N PRO A 532 -5.37 3.90 12.40
CA PRO A 532 -6.80 4.16 12.39
C PRO A 532 -7.34 4.41 13.81
N PRO A 533 -8.34 5.29 13.97
CA PRO A 533 -8.88 5.68 15.27
C PRO A 533 -9.31 4.51 16.14
N ARG A 534 -9.99 3.53 15.54
CA ARG A 534 -10.51 2.36 16.26
C ARG A 534 -9.40 1.46 16.85
N TYR A 535 -8.23 1.43 16.24
CA TYR A 535 -7.09 0.69 16.79
C TYR A 535 -6.47 1.43 18.01
N MET A 536 -6.53 2.77 18.02
CA MET A 536 -6.00 3.60 19.08
C MET A 536 -6.87 3.60 20.34
N GLN A 537 -8.17 3.29 20.23
CA GLN A 537 -9.14 3.44 21.31
C GLN A 537 -8.74 2.71 22.60
N GLU A 538 -8.30 1.46 22.51
CA GLU A 538 -7.91 0.66 23.67
C GLU A 538 -6.68 1.28 24.35
N MET A 539 -5.63 1.58 23.61
CA MET A 539 -4.41 2.19 24.12
C MET A 539 -4.69 3.54 24.81
N PHE A 540 -5.58 4.35 24.25
CA PHE A 540 -5.93 5.66 24.79
C PHE A 540 -6.80 5.61 26.06
N THR A 541 -7.19 4.43 26.54
CA THR A 541 -7.79 4.28 27.86
C THR A 541 -6.76 4.28 28.98
N PHE A 542 -5.48 4.07 28.65
CA PHE A 542 -4.37 4.12 29.59
C PHE A 542 -3.76 5.53 29.66
N ASN A 543 -3.12 5.86 30.78
CA ASN A 543 -2.50 7.16 31.02
C ASN A 543 -1.06 6.92 31.51
N THR A 544 -0.13 7.03 30.58
CA THR A 544 1.32 7.04 30.83
C THR A 544 1.90 8.23 30.08
N GLU A 545 3.13 8.63 30.39
CA GLU A 545 3.78 9.77 29.75
C GLU A 545 3.84 9.59 28.22
N ASP A 546 4.26 8.42 27.74
CA ASP A 546 4.38 8.13 26.31
C ASP A 546 3.01 8.06 25.62
N ILE A 547 1.98 7.46 26.27
CA ILE A 547 0.63 7.40 25.69
C ILE A 547 0.00 8.78 25.62
N ASP A 548 0.12 9.59 26.68
CA ASP A 548 -0.46 10.94 26.73
C ASP A 548 0.24 11.90 25.74
N ALA A 549 1.57 11.77 25.58
CA ALA A 549 2.33 12.51 24.58
C ALA A 549 1.88 12.14 23.15
N PHE A 550 1.82 10.86 22.83
CA PHE A 550 1.36 10.41 21.52
C PHE A 550 -0.09 10.82 21.25
N ARG A 551 -0.99 10.62 22.24
CA ARG A 551 -2.41 11.04 22.11
C ARG A 551 -2.53 12.52 21.76
N THR A 552 -1.76 13.38 22.44
CA THR A 552 -1.75 14.81 22.18
C THR A 552 -1.33 15.14 20.74
N MET A 553 -0.28 14.48 20.24
CA MET A 553 0.18 14.64 18.85
C MET A 553 -0.82 14.08 17.84
N TYR A 554 -1.40 12.93 18.14
CA TYR A 554 -2.37 12.23 17.30
C TYR A 554 -3.66 13.06 17.12
N GLU A 555 -4.21 13.59 18.21
CA GLU A 555 -5.42 14.42 18.20
C GLU A 555 -5.21 15.77 17.51
N ALA A 556 -3.98 16.27 17.46
CA ALA A 556 -3.63 17.51 16.76
C ALA A 556 -3.31 17.29 15.26
N ALA A 557 -3.09 16.03 14.84
CA ALA A 557 -2.72 15.69 13.48
C ALA A 557 -3.95 15.63 12.55
N ASP A 558 -3.72 15.83 11.25
CA ASP A 558 -4.70 15.49 10.22
C ASP A 558 -4.71 13.96 10.02
N GLY A 559 -5.75 13.32 10.53
CA GLY A 559 -5.96 11.86 10.44
C GLY A 559 -6.62 11.41 9.14
N SER A 560 -6.76 12.29 8.15
CA SER A 560 -7.37 11.94 6.86
C SER A 560 -6.69 10.73 6.24
N PRO A 561 -7.45 9.74 5.75
CA PRO A 561 -6.88 8.60 5.04
C PRO A 561 -6.06 9.03 3.82
N THR A 562 -4.96 8.34 3.57
CA THR A 562 -4.09 8.59 2.42
C THR A 562 -4.66 7.92 1.16
N LEU A 563 -4.78 8.67 0.07
CA LEU A 563 -5.25 8.13 -1.21
C LEU A 563 -4.22 7.17 -1.81
N VAL A 564 -4.65 5.95 -2.11
CA VAL A 564 -3.85 4.94 -2.81
C VAL A 564 -4.16 4.94 -4.30
N LYS A 565 -5.46 4.86 -4.64
CA LYS A 565 -5.91 4.80 -6.04
C LYS A 565 -7.26 5.46 -6.19
N GLU A 566 -7.49 6.05 -7.37
CA GLU A 566 -8.79 6.61 -7.75
C GLU A 566 -9.08 6.29 -9.20
N GLN A 567 -10.32 5.96 -9.49
CA GLN A 567 -10.84 5.82 -10.84
C GLN A 567 -12.26 6.36 -10.92
N GLU A 568 -12.56 7.12 -11.98
CA GLU A 568 -13.91 7.58 -12.27
C GLU A 568 -14.35 7.03 -13.63
N ILE A 569 -15.53 6.46 -13.66
CA ILE A 569 -16.17 5.99 -14.89
C ILE A 569 -17.60 6.54 -15.00
N THR A 570 -18.13 6.55 -16.20
CA THR A 570 -19.53 6.93 -16.46
C THR A 570 -20.26 5.81 -17.17
N ASP A 571 -21.51 5.59 -16.80
CA ASP A 571 -22.35 4.60 -17.45
C ASP A 571 -23.72 5.15 -17.83
N LEU A 572 -24.12 4.83 -19.04
CA LEU A 572 -25.45 5.09 -19.58
C LEU A 572 -26.21 3.79 -19.90
N SER A 573 -25.52 2.65 -19.76
CA SER A 573 -26.11 1.36 -20.11
C SER A 573 -27.11 0.95 -19.05
N VAL A 574 -28.32 0.72 -19.47
CA VAL A 574 -29.32 -0.03 -18.71
C VAL A 574 -29.37 -1.39 -19.38
N GLN A 575 -29.15 -2.47 -18.62
CA GLN A 575 -29.25 -3.81 -19.19
C GLN A 575 -30.66 -4.02 -19.75
N VAL A 576 -30.74 -4.25 -21.03
CA VAL A 576 -31.98 -4.31 -21.80
C VAL A 576 -31.99 -5.54 -22.67
N ASP A 577 -33.13 -6.15 -22.75
CA ASP A 577 -33.38 -7.14 -23.77
C ASP A 577 -33.23 -6.49 -25.17
N ASP A 578 -32.70 -7.24 -26.12
CA ASP A 578 -32.47 -6.73 -27.47
C ASP A 578 -33.78 -6.32 -28.12
N LEU A 579 -33.90 -5.05 -28.54
CA LEU A 579 -35.06 -4.53 -29.24
C LEU A 579 -35.45 -5.36 -30.49
N SER A 580 -34.50 -6.12 -31.03
CA SER A 580 -34.78 -7.07 -32.12
C SER A 580 -35.82 -8.13 -31.75
N GLU A 581 -35.98 -8.48 -30.45
CA GLU A 581 -37.03 -9.39 -29.97
C GLU A 581 -38.44 -8.85 -30.19
N LEU A 582 -38.59 -7.53 -30.21
CA LEU A 582 -39.87 -6.85 -30.44
C LEU A 582 -40.07 -6.47 -31.95
N GLY A 583 -39.06 -6.68 -32.79
CA GLY A 583 -39.11 -6.24 -34.18
C GLY A 583 -39.19 -4.71 -34.37
N LEU A 584 -39.01 -3.94 -33.27
CA LEU A 584 -39.05 -2.48 -33.26
C LEU A 584 -37.77 -1.91 -33.91
N ARG A 585 -37.92 -1.02 -34.85
CA ARG A 585 -36.82 -0.32 -35.49
C ARG A 585 -36.86 1.15 -35.14
N ILE A 586 -35.75 1.67 -34.61
CA ILE A 586 -35.55 3.08 -34.25
C ILE A 586 -34.54 3.67 -35.21
N PHE A 587 -34.93 4.72 -35.95
CA PHE A 587 -34.06 5.31 -36.97
C PHE A 587 -34.44 6.75 -37.31
N PRO A 588 -33.57 7.54 -37.99
CA PRO A 588 -32.16 7.24 -38.17
C PRO A 588 -31.40 7.37 -36.86
N ASN A 589 -30.32 6.63 -36.71
CA ASN A 589 -29.36 6.80 -35.63
C ASN A 589 -27.94 6.79 -36.23
N PRO A 590 -27.26 7.92 -36.34
CA PRO A 590 -27.61 9.26 -35.80
C PRO A 590 -28.80 9.96 -36.51
N VAL A 591 -29.47 10.85 -35.74
CA VAL A 591 -30.55 11.71 -36.25
C VAL A 591 -29.97 13.02 -36.75
N HIS A 592 -30.14 13.33 -38.04
CA HIS A 592 -29.63 14.57 -38.64
C HIS A 592 -30.74 15.59 -38.98
N ASP A 593 -31.98 15.14 -39.11
CA ASP A 593 -33.13 15.98 -39.46
C ASP A 593 -34.00 16.37 -38.24
N GLY A 594 -33.53 16.04 -37.03
CA GLY A 594 -34.26 16.25 -35.80
C GLY A 594 -35.51 15.38 -35.65
N GLN A 595 -35.73 14.38 -36.55
CA GLN A 595 -36.89 13.50 -36.51
C GLN A 595 -36.47 12.07 -36.18
N LEU A 596 -36.78 11.61 -34.98
CA LEU A 596 -36.67 10.22 -34.57
C LEU A 596 -37.91 9.45 -35.03
N ARG A 597 -37.72 8.37 -35.77
CA ARG A 597 -38.78 7.51 -36.32
C ARG A 597 -38.72 6.13 -35.73
N MET A 598 -39.87 5.54 -35.48
CA MET A 598 -40.02 4.18 -34.96
C MET A 598 -41.00 3.42 -35.83
N GLU A 599 -40.64 2.21 -36.21
CA GLU A 599 -41.47 1.31 -37.04
C GLU A 599 -41.47 -0.10 -36.44
N GLY A 600 -42.54 -0.85 -36.67
CA GLY A 600 -42.70 -2.20 -36.19
C GLY A 600 -43.14 -2.26 -34.71
N ILE A 601 -43.94 -1.27 -34.28
CA ILE A 601 -44.38 -1.23 -32.88
C ILE A 601 -45.18 -2.49 -32.55
N ASP A 602 -44.62 -3.35 -31.71
CA ASP A 602 -45.20 -4.62 -31.28
C ASP A 602 -46.39 -4.38 -30.32
N PRO A 603 -47.46 -5.11 -30.46
CA PRO A 603 -48.64 -5.01 -29.55
C PRO A 603 -48.33 -5.27 -28.07
N ARG A 604 -47.24 -5.95 -27.76
CA ARG A 604 -46.77 -6.17 -26.37
C ARG A 604 -46.23 -4.90 -25.70
N ILE A 605 -45.85 -3.88 -26.50
CA ILE A 605 -45.29 -2.64 -25.99
C ILE A 605 -46.37 -1.84 -25.25
N THR A 606 -46.16 -1.54 -23.98
CA THR A 606 -47.07 -0.76 -23.13
C THR A 606 -46.75 0.72 -23.12
N SER A 607 -45.45 1.09 -23.27
CA SER A 607 -45.02 2.48 -23.43
C SER A 607 -43.71 2.60 -24.15
N ILE A 608 -43.49 3.75 -24.83
CA ILE A 608 -42.23 4.19 -25.37
C ILE A 608 -42.01 5.61 -24.87
N GLU A 609 -40.87 5.85 -24.24
CA GLU A 609 -40.51 7.16 -23.72
C GLU A 609 -39.09 7.55 -24.15
N VAL A 610 -38.88 8.85 -24.39
CA VAL A 610 -37.60 9.39 -24.81
C VAL A 610 -37.14 10.41 -23.78
N TYR A 611 -35.89 10.25 -23.32
CA TYR A 611 -35.27 11.08 -22.30
C TYR A 611 -33.97 11.71 -22.81
N THR A 612 -33.62 12.86 -22.28
CA THR A 612 -32.25 13.38 -22.33
C THR A 612 -31.35 12.56 -21.40
N LEU A 613 -30.03 12.70 -21.53
CA LEU A 613 -29.06 12.08 -20.60
C LEU A 613 -29.27 12.50 -19.13
N ASN A 614 -29.85 13.69 -18.92
CA ASN A 614 -30.14 14.20 -17.57
C ASN A 614 -31.47 13.67 -17.01
N GLY A 615 -32.07 12.65 -17.63
CA GLY A 615 -33.33 12.06 -17.18
C GLY A 615 -34.58 12.89 -17.48
N GLN A 616 -34.47 14.04 -18.19
CA GLN A 616 -35.62 14.86 -18.57
C GLN A 616 -36.39 14.18 -19.71
N ARG A 617 -37.66 13.93 -19.51
CA ARG A 617 -38.54 13.36 -20.52
C ARG A 617 -38.75 14.34 -21.67
N VAL A 618 -38.39 13.93 -22.89
CA VAL A 618 -38.53 14.69 -24.13
C VAL A 618 -39.88 14.39 -24.84
N GLY A 619 -40.31 13.15 -24.77
CA GLY A 619 -41.56 12.71 -25.38
C GLY A 619 -41.89 11.27 -25.03
N GLY A 620 -43.03 10.79 -25.48
CA GLY A 620 -43.41 9.40 -25.27
C GLY A 620 -44.71 9.04 -25.96
N LEU A 621 -44.93 7.74 -26.11
CA LEU A 621 -46.07 7.12 -26.73
C LEU A 621 -46.58 5.98 -25.89
N VAL A 622 -47.89 5.93 -25.71
CA VAL A 622 -48.61 4.71 -25.30
C VAL A 622 -49.24 4.14 -26.57
N PRO A 623 -48.75 2.99 -27.09
CA PRO A 623 -49.27 2.43 -28.35
C PRO A 623 -50.75 2.10 -28.25
N SER A 624 -51.48 2.51 -29.29
CA SER A 624 -52.92 2.23 -29.42
C SER A 624 -53.24 1.66 -30.83
N GLY A 625 -52.39 0.74 -31.28
CA GLY A 625 -52.55 0.05 -32.58
C GLY A 625 -51.80 0.68 -33.76
N GLN A 626 -51.05 1.75 -33.54
CA GLN A 626 -50.17 2.30 -34.58
C GLN A 626 -48.91 1.46 -34.74
N HIS A 627 -48.48 1.25 -35.99
CA HIS A 627 -47.21 0.56 -36.31
C HIS A 627 -46.02 1.50 -36.53
N ARG A 628 -46.26 2.82 -36.54
CA ARG A 628 -45.23 3.85 -36.74
C ARG A 628 -45.47 5.03 -35.82
N TRP A 629 -44.36 5.63 -35.38
CA TRP A 629 -44.37 6.85 -34.57
C TRP A 629 -43.17 7.75 -34.94
N GLN A 630 -43.34 9.06 -34.76
CA GLN A 630 -42.28 10.05 -34.98
C GLN A 630 -42.26 11.02 -33.82
N LEU A 631 -41.05 11.37 -33.36
CA LEU A 631 -40.81 12.38 -32.35
C LEU A 631 -39.82 13.42 -32.87
N LYS A 632 -40.18 14.68 -32.78
CA LYS A 632 -39.27 15.79 -33.02
C LYS A 632 -38.39 15.97 -31.79
N LEU A 633 -37.09 15.71 -31.94
CA LEU A 633 -36.11 15.96 -30.89
C LEU A 633 -35.81 17.46 -30.81
N PRO A 634 -35.43 18.01 -29.62
CA PRO A 634 -34.93 19.36 -29.47
C PRO A 634 -33.77 19.63 -30.43
N SER A 635 -33.65 20.85 -30.92
CA SER A 635 -32.74 21.25 -32.04
C SER A 635 -31.25 21.32 -31.68
N THR A 636 -30.83 20.82 -30.54
CA THR A 636 -29.43 20.82 -30.07
C THR A 636 -28.82 19.44 -30.24
N ALA A 637 -27.56 19.39 -30.70
CA ALA A 637 -26.80 18.14 -30.76
C ALA A 637 -26.74 17.51 -29.35
N ALA A 638 -27.29 16.32 -29.21
CA ALA A 638 -27.39 15.63 -27.93
C ALA A 638 -27.55 14.11 -28.11
N THR A 639 -27.31 13.39 -27.04
CA THR A 639 -27.66 11.97 -26.95
C THR A 639 -28.98 11.83 -26.19
N TYR A 640 -29.84 10.94 -26.65
CA TYR A 640 -31.12 10.62 -26.05
C TYR A 640 -31.19 9.14 -25.73
N VAL A 641 -32.02 8.80 -24.76
CA VAL A 641 -32.31 7.43 -24.34
C VAL A 641 -33.78 7.15 -24.67
N VAL A 642 -34.04 6.14 -25.49
CA VAL A 642 -35.39 5.63 -25.79
C VAL A 642 -35.65 4.43 -24.91
N VAL A 643 -36.67 4.49 -24.08
CA VAL A 643 -37.09 3.41 -23.18
C VAL A 643 -38.39 2.81 -23.72
N VAL A 644 -38.37 1.52 -24.00
CA VAL A 644 -39.54 0.76 -24.48
C VAL A 644 -39.92 -0.25 -23.40
N ARG A 645 -41.18 -0.28 -22.98
CA ARG A 645 -41.65 -1.22 -21.96
C ARG A 645 -42.73 -2.15 -22.51
N THR A 646 -42.67 -3.38 -22.10
CA THR A 646 -43.75 -4.36 -22.15
C THR A 646 -44.35 -4.57 -20.76
N ALA A 647 -45.22 -5.55 -20.56
CA ALA A 647 -45.76 -5.86 -19.25
C ALA A 647 -44.73 -6.44 -18.29
N ASP A 648 -43.68 -7.07 -18.82
CA ASP A 648 -42.71 -7.89 -18.08
C ASP A 648 -41.21 -7.54 -18.40
N LYS A 649 -40.97 -6.69 -19.41
CA LYS A 649 -39.62 -6.36 -19.85
C LYS A 649 -39.44 -4.86 -20.17
N GLN A 650 -38.20 -4.40 -20.10
CA GLN A 650 -37.79 -3.06 -20.51
C GLN A 650 -36.64 -3.15 -21.51
N PHE A 651 -36.73 -2.36 -22.57
CA PHE A 651 -35.71 -2.24 -23.61
C PHE A 651 -35.25 -0.79 -23.69
N VAL A 652 -34.00 -0.57 -23.95
CA VAL A 652 -33.44 0.79 -24.08
C VAL A 652 -32.56 0.89 -25.32
N GLU A 653 -32.66 1.98 -26.02
CA GLU A 653 -31.84 2.27 -27.19
C GLU A 653 -31.26 3.67 -27.08
N ARG A 654 -29.97 3.77 -27.35
CA ARG A 654 -29.26 5.05 -27.40
C ARG A 654 -29.38 5.68 -28.79
N VAL A 655 -29.86 6.93 -28.84
CA VAL A 655 -30.00 7.72 -30.05
C VAL A 655 -29.14 8.96 -30.00
N VAL A 656 -28.33 9.16 -31.02
CA VAL A 656 -27.46 10.36 -31.13
C VAL A 656 -28.12 11.30 -32.14
N ALA A 657 -28.25 12.60 -31.82
CA ALA A 657 -28.73 13.65 -32.72
C ALA A 657 -27.62 14.70 -32.95
N TYR A 658 -27.54 15.22 -34.17
CA TYR A 658 -26.60 16.25 -34.56
C TYR A 658 -27.33 17.46 -35.12
#